data_f64920ddcae88b3c25b2eb58c270335b
#
_entry.id   f64920ddcae88b3c25b2eb58c270335b
#
_cell.length_a   1.000
_cell.length_b   1.000
_cell.length_c   1.000
_cell.angle_alpha   90.00
_cell.angle_beta   90.00
_cell.angle_gamma   90.00
#
_symmetry.space_group_name_H-M   'P 1'
#
loop_
_entity.id
_entity.type
_entity.pdbx_description
1 polymer ?
#
loop_
_entity_poly.entity_id
_entity_poly.type
_entity_poly.pdbx_seq_one_letter_code
_entity_poly.pdbx_strand_id
1 'polypeptide(L)'
;MNKSHAQKVIAIFMVIAMMFGALSVIPASAADSDSGADAAYADSTQVSEAHKEMFGTYNRTLAEIEDMINAISYHDYNLKYAEVPKAEQTVVIRAADYIPEETTAEVEVLHDYEGVPGPSLKMGPTGKTTWHVNIPKTGRYAMRITYIPYVGETVTTIERMLYIDGKLPFSEARYLYFPRSWEYVLNEDGSFDIDIVGNDIRPIRQQRPIWNTYFLRDWLGFTIDPFEFYFTEGDHTITFVGAREPIIISTIELYRYEPEMSYEEYVEYYKSKGAKIIETTEPIKVQAENPYLVSNACLYPTNDRTSALTEPQDPAVIKYNILNSSVVNQWMRYKVTVPESGFYTIAARFRQNSLIGMFTSRRIKINGEIPFREASFLRFKYSPDWQSKPLNDGYTDFMFYLEKGENIIEFEVVLGHMVDYVYRVGQLVRELNAAYQQFVMLTGPTPDAYRDYGFTRVIPGAVRTIGKAAEELYQIADELEAITGELGDQVATLNTHAMLFETMAEDEYEIAPNFVTFKNYIIATSNWLYASLDQPLKLDYFVIQGVNDPLPPGKANFFQAAWFEISAFFMSFTMDYTTIGYRYDAVDGKQIDYRGEVEMWIVSILGRDDALIQRYLIDNYFTPYSNIAVKIKVISAGLTEAILAGIGPDIANMNSTDTITWGLREAVEPLNDKEGFDDVITWFDDAAITPLTMENAKGEVLTYGLPTVMAFYMMFYRVDTLAELGLEIPRTWDDLYTILPVLQNKHMQIGLPTGLAGTNIFLYQLGGELYADGGRRINLGSNIALEAFQKLADMFRKYSCPVNYDISWFRTAQMPILIADAIGTYNTLMGFSELRGLWEMAPLLGFKQDDGSINITSPVTVTSVVIPRGATDPDATWEYMKWYTSEETQIRLAKEQLNVSPNPTTKYNTANINALLSLAWTEDEYKAVSTQLKYLVGIPEYPGSYIVPVHVNNAFLSVYNDGANPITAMQDRIIDIDKEISRKRKEFKMDYLEISYRDSYAVESKPEDNLAS
;
A
#
# COMPACT_ATOMS: atom_id res chain seq x y z
N MET A 1 -20.62 -12.05 31.93
CA MET A 1 -19.62 -11.06 31.47
C MET A 1 -20.08 -9.66 31.92
N ASN A 2 -19.24 -8.94 32.64
CA ASN A 2 -19.63 -7.69 33.31
C ASN A 2 -19.79 -6.53 32.33
N LYS A 3 -20.86 -5.74 32.47
CA LYS A 3 -21.12 -4.49 31.72
C LYS A 3 -19.93 -3.51 31.67
N SER A 4 -19.01 -3.59 32.62
CA SER A 4 -17.77 -2.79 32.68
C SER A 4 -16.75 -3.12 31.55
N HIS A 5 -16.69 -4.36 31.10
CA HIS A 5 -15.76 -4.74 30.01
C HIS A 5 -16.30 -4.33 28.63
N ALA A 6 -17.60 -4.41 28.41
CA ALA A 6 -18.22 -3.92 27.16
C ALA A 6 -18.09 -2.39 27.01
N GLN A 7 -18.19 -1.65 28.10
CA GLN A 7 -17.98 -0.20 28.09
C GLN A 7 -16.52 0.20 27.84
N LYS A 8 -15.55 -0.58 28.30
CA LYS A 8 -14.13 -0.33 28.01
C LYS A 8 -13.78 -0.68 26.56
N VAL A 9 -14.34 -1.75 26.01
CA VAL A 9 -14.15 -2.09 24.59
C VAL A 9 -14.80 -1.06 23.67
N ILE A 10 -15.99 -0.56 24.02
CA ILE A 10 -16.66 0.51 23.27
C ILE A 10 -15.89 1.84 23.38
N ALA A 11 -15.30 2.14 24.53
CA ALA A 11 -14.46 3.33 24.71
C ALA A 11 -13.16 3.23 23.91
N ILE A 12 -12.55 2.05 23.82
CA ILE A 12 -11.37 1.81 22.97
C ILE A 12 -11.73 1.92 21.48
N PHE A 13 -12.88 1.40 21.06
CA PHE A 13 -13.36 1.58 19.69
C PHE A 13 -13.71 3.04 19.35
N MET A 14 -14.26 3.79 20.29
CA MET A 14 -14.51 5.22 20.10
C MET A 14 -13.21 6.05 20.02
N VAL A 15 -12.20 5.69 20.80
CA VAL A 15 -10.88 6.35 20.75
C VAL A 15 -10.15 6.01 19.43
N ILE A 16 -10.25 4.79 18.97
CA ILE A 16 -9.72 4.38 17.65
C ILE A 16 -10.46 5.10 16.52
N ALA A 17 -11.79 5.24 16.61
CA ALA A 17 -12.59 5.99 15.64
C ALA A 17 -12.29 7.50 15.68
N MET A 18 -11.90 8.05 16.83
CA MET A 18 -11.51 9.47 16.93
C MET A 18 -10.07 9.73 16.45
N MET A 19 -9.20 8.71 16.42
CA MET A 19 -7.84 8.84 15.85
C MET A 19 -7.79 8.66 14.33
N PHE A 20 -8.76 7.93 13.76
CA PHE A 20 -8.90 7.77 12.30
C PHE A 20 -9.90 8.74 11.65
N GLY A 21 -10.58 9.54 12.42
CA GLY A 21 -11.66 10.41 11.96
C GLY A 21 -11.69 11.76 12.64
N ALA A 22 -10.83 12.65 12.22
CA ALA A 22 -11.18 14.06 12.23
C ALA A 22 -12.05 14.36 10.99
N LEU A 23 -13.07 13.54 10.77
CA LEU A 23 -14.14 13.76 9.78
C LEU A 23 -15.47 13.40 10.43
N SER A 24 -16.07 14.39 11.07
CA SER A 24 -17.40 14.29 11.65
C SER A 24 -18.47 14.22 10.57
N VAL A 25 -19.32 13.21 10.65
CA VAL A 25 -20.50 13.01 9.80
C VAL A 25 -21.61 13.97 10.24
N ILE A 26 -22.11 14.81 9.34
CA ILE A 26 -23.34 15.61 9.51
C ILE A 26 -24.21 15.42 8.26
N PRO A 27 -25.52 15.11 8.39
CA PRO A 27 -26.38 14.84 7.24
C PRO A 27 -26.79 16.12 6.49
N ALA A 28 -26.87 16.00 5.16
CA ALA A 28 -27.24 17.08 4.25
C ALA A 28 -28.75 17.23 4.08
N SER A 29 -29.21 18.46 4.00
CA SER A 29 -30.54 18.80 3.47
C SER A 29 -30.40 19.78 2.30
N ALA A 30 -31.08 19.50 1.20
CA ALA A 30 -31.03 20.25 -0.04
C ALA A 30 -32.02 21.44 -0.04
N ALA A 31 -31.63 22.56 -0.63
CA ALA A 31 -32.55 23.60 -1.09
C ALA A 31 -31.99 24.28 -2.35
N ASP A 32 -32.83 24.34 -3.37
CA ASP A 32 -32.62 24.99 -4.67
C ASP A 32 -32.53 26.53 -4.61
N SER A 33 -31.69 27.12 -5.44
CA SER A 33 -31.96 28.40 -6.09
C SER A 33 -31.04 28.67 -7.29
N ASP A 34 -31.68 28.99 -8.37
CA ASP A 34 -31.24 29.34 -9.71
C ASP A 34 -30.66 30.77 -9.76
N SER A 35 -29.54 30.99 -10.40
CA SER A 35 -29.21 32.24 -11.10
C SER A 35 -27.99 32.06 -12.03
N GLY A 36 -28.23 32.26 -13.32
CA GLY A 36 -27.24 32.15 -14.38
C GLY A 36 -26.23 33.28 -14.40
N ALA A 37 -25.03 32.96 -14.87
CA ALA A 37 -24.07 33.92 -15.39
C ALA A 37 -23.40 33.30 -16.61
N ASP A 38 -23.61 33.95 -17.76
CA ASP A 38 -22.90 33.64 -19.02
C ASP A 38 -21.40 33.86 -18.83
N ALA A 39 -20.63 32.79 -18.86
CA ALA A 39 -19.19 32.86 -18.98
C ALA A 39 -18.77 32.72 -20.44
N ALA A 40 -18.11 33.77 -20.95
CA ALA A 40 -17.55 33.81 -22.27
C ALA A 40 -16.52 32.64 -22.47
N TYR A 41 -16.73 31.88 -23.51
CA TYR A 41 -15.80 30.88 -23.99
C TYR A 41 -14.48 31.54 -24.43
N ALA A 42 -13.41 31.37 -23.68
CA ALA A 42 -12.06 31.67 -24.14
C ALA A 42 -11.51 30.43 -24.88
N ASP A 43 -11.05 30.68 -26.08
CA ASP A 43 -10.45 29.67 -26.98
C ASP A 43 -9.31 28.92 -26.29
N SER A 44 -9.52 27.62 -26.02
CA SER A 44 -8.60 26.73 -25.29
C SER A 44 -7.34 26.31 -26.09
N THR A 45 -7.13 26.90 -27.26
CA THR A 45 -6.08 26.47 -28.21
C THR A 45 -4.72 27.12 -28.02
N GLN A 46 -4.56 28.07 -27.07
CA GLN A 46 -3.28 28.67 -26.76
C GLN A 46 -2.76 28.26 -25.35
N VAL A 47 -2.38 27.00 -25.25
CA VAL A 47 -1.61 26.52 -24.10
C VAL A 47 -0.15 26.92 -24.32
N SER A 48 0.45 27.60 -23.33
CA SER A 48 1.86 28.04 -23.40
C SER A 48 2.82 26.84 -23.60
N GLU A 49 3.97 27.06 -24.24
CA GLU A 49 5.00 26.02 -24.44
C GLU A 49 5.47 25.42 -23.12
N ALA A 50 5.61 26.25 -22.07
CA ALA A 50 5.91 25.80 -20.72
C ALA A 50 4.85 24.85 -20.15
N HIS A 51 3.58 25.07 -20.50
CA HIS A 51 2.47 24.19 -20.13
C HIS A 51 2.55 22.85 -20.86
N LYS A 52 2.89 22.87 -22.15
CA LYS A 52 3.11 21.63 -22.93
C LYS A 52 4.31 20.85 -22.41
N GLU A 53 5.36 21.51 -21.94
CA GLU A 53 6.53 20.89 -21.35
C GLU A 53 6.20 20.30 -19.97
N MET A 54 5.41 21.01 -19.15
CA MET A 54 5.01 20.56 -17.81
C MET A 54 4.05 19.34 -17.85
N PHE A 55 3.12 19.31 -18.80
CA PHE A 55 2.07 18.27 -18.90
C PHE A 55 2.20 17.40 -20.16
N GLY A 56 3.11 17.69 -21.08
CA GLY A 56 3.23 16.99 -22.36
C GLY A 56 3.56 15.51 -22.26
N THR A 57 4.06 15.06 -21.10
CA THR A 57 4.41 13.67 -20.82
C THR A 57 3.28 12.86 -20.19
N TYR A 58 2.17 13.49 -19.79
CA TYR A 58 0.98 12.83 -19.22
C TYR A 58 -0.09 12.49 -20.25
N ASN A 59 0.13 12.83 -21.52
CA ASN A 59 -0.84 12.56 -22.57
C ASN A 59 -0.66 11.14 -23.11
N ARG A 60 -1.22 10.14 -22.41
CA ARG A 60 -1.67 8.96 -23.14
C ARG A 60 -2.78 9.41 -24.07
N THR A 61 -2.65 9.07 -25.34
CA THR A 61 -3.72 9.32 -26.30
C THR A 61 -4.96 8.53 -25.89
N LEU A 62 -6.14 9.07 -26.19
CA LEU A 62 -7.39 8.36 -25.96
C LEU A 62 -7.35 6.93 -26.56
N ALA A 63 -6.69 6.77 -27.70
CA ALA A 63 -6.49 5.48 -28.35
C ALA A 63 -5.63 4.49 -27.53
N GLU A 64 -4.55 4.96 -26.91
CA GLU A 64 -3.74 4.12 -26.00
C GLU A 64 -4.52 3.71 -24.76
N ILE A 65 -5.34 4.60 -24.22
CA ILE A 65 -6.23 4.33 -23.10
C ILE A 65 -7.32 3.31 -23.52
N GLU A 66 -7.93 3.50 -24.67
CA GLU A 66 -8.94 2.58 -25.23
C GLU A 66 -8.36 1.18 -25.48
N ASP A 67 -7.17 1.05 -26.04
CA ASP A 67 -6.49 -0.23 -26.21
C ASP A 67 -6.21 -0.91 -24.85
N MET A 68 -5.91 -0.13 -23.84
CA MET A 68 -5.67 -0.63 -22.48
C MET A 68 -6.94 -1.13 -21.79
N ILE A 69 -8.04 -0.40 -21.94
CA ILE A 69 -9.33 -0.71 -21.27
C ILE A 69 -10.04 -1.84 -21.99
N ASN A 70 -9.92 -1.92 -23.31
CA ASN A 70 -10.57 -2.93 -24.15
C ASN A 70 -9.79 -4.26 -24.23
N ALA A 71 -8.63 -4.37 -23.57
CA ALA A 71 -7.90 -5.63 -23.49
C ALA A 71 -8.75 -6.69 -22.77
N ILE A 72 -9.00 -7.80 -23.46
CA ILE A 72 -9.74 -8.93 -22.89
C ILE A 72 -8.94 -9.58 -21.74
N SER A 73 -9.64 -10.22 -20.81
CA SER A 73 -8.99 -11.03 -19.75
C SER A 73 -8.22 -12.22 -20.36
N TYR A 74 -7.22 -12.74 -19.64
CA TYR A 74 -6.56 -13.98 -20.06
C TYR A 74 -7.54 -15.15 -20.15
N HIS A 75 -8.54 -15.20 -19.29
CA HIS A 75 -9.58 -16.23 -19.34
C HIS A 75 -10.33 -16.20 -20.68
N ASP A 76 -10.80 -15.02 -21.11
CA ASP A 76 -11.52 -14.86 -22.39
C ASP A 76 -10.60 -15.09 -23.57
N TYR A 77 -9.33 -14.66 -23.46
CA TYR A 77 -8.31 -14.94 -24.44
C TYR A 77 -8.06 -16.43 -24.62
N ASN A 78 -7.93 -17.17 -23.52
CA ASN A 78 -7.73 -18.61 -23.53
C ASN A 78 -8.95 -19.36 -24.11
N LEU A 79 -10.16 -18.92 -23.76
CA LEU A 79 -11.39 -19.46 -24.36
C LEU A 79 -11.46 -19.21 -25.86
N LYS A 80 -11.11 -18.00 -26.30
CA LYS A 80 -11.12 -17.61 -27.73
C LYS A 80 -10.21 -18.50 -28.58
N TYR A 81 -9.07 -18.90 -28.03
CA TYR A 81 -8.09 -19.74 -28.74
C TYR A 81 -8.05 -21.19 -28.28
N ALA A 82 -9.05 -21.66 -27.52
CA ALA A 82 -9.08 -23.01 -26.94
C ALA A 82 -8.96 -24.12 -27.97
N GLU A 83 -9.54 -23.95 -29.16
CA GLU A 83 -9.54 -24.92 -30.26
C GLU A 83 -8.22 -24.90 -31.08
N VAL A 84 -7.34 -23.92 -30.85
CA VAL A 84 -6.07 -23.84 -31.57
C VAL A 84 -5.11 -24.89 -30.98
N PRO A 85 -4.40 -25.68 -31.84
CA PRO A 85 -3.44 -26.68 -31.37
C PRO A 85 -2.32 -26.05 -30.54
N LYS A 86 -1.81 -26.80 -29.57
CA LYS A 86 -0.58 -26.42 -28.84
C LYS A 86 0.63 -26.49 -29.75
N ALA A 87 1.67 -25.73 -29.43
CA ALA A 87 2.95 -25.71 -30.13
C ALA A 87 3.51 -27.11 -30.35
N GLU A 88 4.14 -27.35 -31.51
CA GLU A 88 4.81 -28.61 -31.81
C GLU A 88 6.33 -28.54 -31.53
N GLN A 89 6.90 -27.35 -31.61
CA GLN A 89 8.33 -27.11 -31.49
C GLN A 89 8.61 -25.96 -30.54
N THR A 90 9.71 -26.03 -29.82
CA THR A 90 10.20 -24.94 -28.98
C THR A 90 10.98 -23.96 -29.84
N VAL A 91 10.71 -22.66 -29.68
CA VAL A 91 11.44 -21.56 -30.32
C VAL A 91 12.23 -20.83 -29.23
N VAL A 92 13.55 -20.72 -29.43
CA VAL A 92 14.45 -20.07 -28.47
C VAL A 92 14.94 -18.74 -29.07
N ILE A 93 14.76 -17.67 -28.32
CA ILE A 93 15.23 -16.33 -28.63
C ILE A 93 16.36 -16.01 -27.64
N ARG A 94 17.55 -15.66 -28.13
CA ARG A 94 18.59 -15.11 -27.29
C ARG A 94 18.29 -13.67 -26.95
N ALA A 95 18.33 -13.28 -25.70
CA ALA A 95 17.99 -11.92 -25.32
C ALA A 95 18.89 -10.85 -25.98
N ALA A 96 20.14 -11.21 -26.26
CA ALA A 96 21.08 -10.31 -26.97
C ALA A 96 20.75 -10.07 -28.46
N ASP A 97 19.85 -10.86 -29.08
CA ASP A 97 19.44 -10.73 -30.48
C ASP A 97 18.25 -9.72 -30.61
N TYR A 98 18.23 -8.67 -29.78
CA TYR A 98 17.22 -7.61 -29.81
C TYR A 98 17.34 -6.69 -31.03
N ILE A 99 16.26 -5.95 -31.36
CA ILE A 99 16.23 -5.01 -32.50
C ILE A 99 16.60 -3.61 -31.96
N PRO A 100 17.81 -3.09 -32.28
CA PRO A 100 18.23 -1.80 -31.74
C PRO A 100 17.32 -0.63 -32.16
N GLU A 101 16.83 -0.63 -33.40
CA GLU A 101 16.02 0.43 -33.98
C GLU A 101 14.63 0.54 -33.35
N GLU A 102 14.14 -0.54 -32.73
CA GLU A 102 12.86 -0.61 -32.06
C GLU A 102 13.00 -0.64 -30.52
N THR A 103 14.23 -0.52 -30.01
CA THR A 103 14.53 -0.57 -28.56
C THR A 103 14.79 0.85 -28.05
N THR A 104 14.07 1.25 -27.01
CA THR A 104 14.25 2.54 -26.32
C THR A 104 14.77 2.37 -24.89
N ALA A 105 14.73 1.16 -24.35
CA ALA A 105 15.32 0.87 -23.05
C ALA A 105 16.85 1.02 -23.11
N GLU A 106 17.43 1.43 -21.97
CA GLU A 106 18.87 1.33 -21.79
C GLU A 106 19.25 -0.17 -21.72
N VAL A 107 20.12 -0.61 -22.63
CA VAL A 107 20.50 -2.03 -22.72
C VAL A 107 22.01 -2.21 -22.74
N GLU A 108 22.48 -3.28 -22.12
CA GLU A 108 23.90 -3.67 -22.09
C GLU A 108 24.03 -5.18 -22.32
N VAL A 109 24.86 -5.59 -23.26
CA VAL A 109 25.15 -7.01 -23.50
C VAL A 109 26.28 -7.47 -22.58
N LEU A 110 25.98 -8.46 -21.72
CA LEU A 110 26.90 -9.07 -20.79
C LEU A 110 27.30 -10.46 -21.29
N HIS A 111 28.57 -10.85 -21.15
CA HIS A 111 29.04 -12.15 -21.57
C HIS A 111 29.42 -13.02 -20.36
N ASP A 112 29.04 -14.28 -20.38
CA ASP A 112 29.35 -15.29 -19.36
C ASP A 112 29.02 -14.80 -17.93
N TYR A 113 27.90 -14.05 -17.79
CA TYR A 113 27.51 -13.41 -16.56
C TYR A 113 27.04 -14.42 -15.53
N GLU A 114 27.60 -14.35 -14.30
CA GLU A 114 27.26 -15.19 -13.15
C GLU A 114 27.18 -16.70 -13.52
N GLY A 115 28.15 -17.17 -14.32
CA GLY A 115 28.33 -18.60 -14.66
C GLY A 115 27.43 -19.14 -15.77
N VAL A 116 26.56 -18.32 -16.37
CA VAL A 116 25.81 -18.73 -17.58
C VAL A 116 26.60 -18.38 -18.82
N PRO A 117 27.00 -19.38 -19.64
CA PRO A 117 27.78 -19.14 -20.86
C PRO A 117 26.99 -18.37 -21.92
N GLY A 118 27.68 -17.47 -22.62
CA GLY A 118 27.14 -16.73 -23.76
C GLY A 118 26.64 -15.34 -23.40
N PRO A 119 26.01 -14.64 -24.36
CA PRO A 119 25.53 -13.29 -24.16
C PRO A 119 24.19 -13.25 -23.43
N SER A 120 24.08 -12.36 -22.45
CA SER A 120 22.85 -12.01 -21.74
C SER A 120 22.59 -10.53 -21.92
N LEU A 121 21.35 -10.10 -21.85
CA LEU A 121 20.94 -8.71 -22.03
C LEU A 121 20.48 -8.11 -20.70
N LYS A 122 21.20 -7.10 -20.20
CA LYS A 122 20.72 -6.24 -19.13
C LYS A 122 19.81 -5.18 -19.72
N MET A 123 18.63 -5.03 -19.19
CA MET A 123 17.65 -4.03 -19.59
C MET A 123 17.36 -3.10 -18.41
N GLY A 124 17.31 -1.80 -18.68
CA GLY A 124 16.97 -0.78 -17.71
C GLY A 124 15.56 -0.90 -17.13
N PRO A 125 15.24 -0.07 -16.13
CA PRO A 125 13.95 -0.10 -15.45
C PRO A 125 12.80 0.40 -16.33
N THR A 126 13.08 1.23 -17.34
CA THR A 126 12.10 1.87 -18.23
C THR A 126 12.45 1.65 -19.71
N GLY A 127 11.54 2.04 -20.61
CA GLY A 127 11.70 1.87 -22.04
C GLY A 127 11.27 0.49 -22.54
N LYS A 128 11.32 0.30 -23.85
CA LYS A 128 10.92 -0.95 -24.51
C LYS A 128 12.12 -1.65 -25.15
N THR A 129 12.08 -2.98 -25.14
CA THR A 129 13.04 -3.85 -25.86
C THR A 129 12.26 -4.83 -26.72
N THR A 130 12.60 -4.89 -28.02
CA THR A 130 11.87 -5.68 -29.02
C THR A 130 12.75 -6.76 -29.64
N TRP A 131 12.18 -7.94 -29.88
CA TRP A 131 12.81 -9.08 -30.56
C TRP A 131 11.96 -9.53 -31.74
N HIS A 132 12.63 -9.95 -32.83
CA HIS A 132 12.00 -10.72 -33.89
C HIS A 132 11.96 -12.21 -33.53
N VAL A 133 10.86 -12.86 -33.84
CA VAL A 133 10.71 -14.31 -33.71
C VAL A 133 10.00 -14.86 -34.94
N ASN A 134 10.56 -15.91 -35.56
CA ASN A 134 9.88 -16.66 -36.60
C ASN A 134 9.20 -17.88 -36.00
N ILE A 135 7.89 -17.94 -36.13
CA ILE A 135 7.04 -19.02 -35.63
C ILE A 135 6.88 -20.09 -36.69
N PRO A 136 7.33 -21.32 -36.45
CA PRO A 136 7.34 -22.36 -37.48
C PRO A 136 5.96 -22.93 -37.81
N LYS A 137 4.98 -22.77 -36.96
CA LYS A 137 3.62 -23.27 -37.12
C LYS A 137 2.64 -22.53 -36.23
N THR A 138 1.47 -22.20 -36.76
CA THR A 138 0.38 -21.60 -36.00
C THR A 138 0.01 -22.48 -34.81
N GLY A 139 -0.04 -21.88 -33.60
CA GLY A 139 -0.35 -22.62 -32.37
C GLY A 139 -0.38 -21.74 -31.11
N ARG A 140 -0.67 -22.39 -29.98
CA ARG A 140 -0.55 -21.81 -28.63
C ARG A 140 0.80 -22.19 -28.06
N TYR A 141 1.55 -21.18 -27.64
CA TYR A 141 2.89 -21.30 -27.05
C TYR A 141 2.88 -20.73 -25.64
N ALA A 142 3.33 -21.48 -24.67
CA ALA A 142 3.69 -20.90 -23.38
C ALA A 142 5.06 -20.22 -23.48
N MET A 143 5.32 -19.26 -22.59
CA MET A 143 6.58 -18.53 -22.59
C MET A 143 7.28 -18.69 -21.24
N ARG A 144 8.58 -18.99 -21.29
CA ARG A 144 9.46 -18.97 -20.12
C ARG A 144 10.71 -18.16 -20.40
N ILE A 145 11.23 -17.56 -19.34
CA ILE A 145 12.35 -16.62 -19.42
C ILE A 145 13.42 -17.04 -18.43
N THR A 146 14.63 -17.20 -18.93
CA THR A 146 15.80 -17.41 -18.07
C THR A 146 16.40 -16.05 -17.76
N TYR A 147 16.36 -15.69 -16.46
CA TYR A 147 16.78 -14.39 -16.00
C TYR A 147 17.51 -14.45 -14.67
N ILE A 148 18.22 -13.37 -14.36
CA ILE A 148 18.77 -13.09 -13.04
C ILE A 148 18.41 -11.64 -12.65
N PRO A 149 17.93 -11.41 -11.41
CA PRO A 149 17.69 -10.07 -10.91
C PRO A 149 18.98 -9.25 -10.87
N TYR A 150 18.97 -8.03 -11.39
CA TYR A 150 20.08 -7.12 -11.20
C TYR A 150 20.08 -6.57 -9.78
N VAL A 151 21.25 -6.56 -9.12
CA VAL A 151 21.42 -5.96 -7.80
C VAL A 151 21.75 -4.49 -7.98
N GLY A 152 20.78 -3.63 -7.72
CA GLY A 152 20.90 -2.19 -7.81
C GLY A 152 20.69 -1.51 -6.46
N GLU A 153 20.58 -0.19 -6.49
CA GLU A 153 20.29 0.62 -5.29
C GLU A 153 18.86 0.41 -4.80
N THR A 154 17.92 0.21 -5.71
CA THR A 154 16.53 -0.14 -5.41
C THR A 154 16.33 -1.65 -5.42
N VAL A 155 15.40 -2.18 -4.64
CA VAL A 155 15.19 -3.63 -4.46
C VAL A 155 13.72 -3.99 -4.43
N THR A 156 12.95 -3.35 -5.31
CA THR A 156 11.52 -3.65 -5.44
C THR A 156 11.27 -4.79 -6.43
N THR A 157 10.02 -5.09 -6.68
CA THR A 157 9.63 -6.12 -7.63
C THR A 157 9.95 -5.66 -9.05
N ILE A 158 10.59 -6.53 -9.84
CA ILE A 158 10.87 -6.30 -11.25
C ILE A 158 9.56 -6.46 -12.02
N GLU A 159 9.16 -5.43 -12.76
CA GLU A 159 7.88 -5.40 -13.47
C GLU A 159 8.09 -5.12 -14.96
N ARG A 160 7.40 -5.90 -15.81
CA ARG A 160 7.41 -5.73 -17.28
C ARG A 160 6.02 -5.89 -17.85
N MET A 161 5.76 -5.21 -18.97
CA MET A 161 4.59 -5.42 -19.81
C MET A 161 5.02 -6.18 -21.05
N LEU A 162 4.16 -7.04 -21.58
CA LEU A 162 4.41 -7.82 -22.80
C LEU A 162 3.46 -7.40 -23.91
N TYR A 163 4.04 -7.04 -25.05
CA TYR A 163 3.32 -6.81 -26.29
C TYR A 163 3.74 -7.83 -27.34
N ILE A 164 2.79 -8.29 -28.14
CA ILE A 164 3.00 -9.15 -29.30
C ILE A 164 2.48 -8.40 -30.52
N ASP A 165 3.33 -8.23 -31.54
CA ASP A 165 3.03 -7.44 -32.74
C ASP A 165 2.50 -6.04 -32.42
N GLY A 166 3.08 -5.40 -31.42
CA GLY A 166 2.72 -4.07 -30.96
C GLY A 166 1.37 -3.98 -30.21
N LYS A 167 0.71 -5.10 -29.93
CA LYS A 167 -0.57 -5.16 -29.20
C LYS A 167 -0.45 -5.89 -27.88
N LEU A 168 -1.23 -5.43 -26.90
CA LEU A 168 -1.39 -6.14 -25.64
C LEU A 168 -2.24 -7.39 -25.90
N PRO A 169 -1.74 -8.63 -25.61
CA PRO A 169 -2.50 -9.83 -25.91
C PRO A 169 -3.74 -9.99 -25.01
N PHE A 170 -3.62 -9.64 -23.74
CA PHE A 170 -4.67 -9.66 -22.72
C PHE A 170 -4.27 -8.75 -21.54
N SER A 171 -5.21 -8.40 -20.67
CA SER A 171 -5.03 -7.40 -19.60
C SER A 171 -3.92 -7.76 -18.63
N GLU A 172 -3.75 -9.04 -18.25
CA GLU A 172 -2.77 -9.52 -17.28
C GLU A 172 -1.32 -9.47 -17.82
N ALA A 173 -1.13 -9.42 -19.15
CA ALA A 173 0.19 -9.27 -19.76
C ALA A 173 0.87 -7.91 -19.48
N ARG A 174 0.12 -6.97 -18.87
CA ARG A 174 0.66 -5.69 -18.37
C ARG A 174 1.43 -5.83 -17.07
N TYR A 175 1.28 -6.94 -16.34
CA TYR A 175 1.75 -7.10 -14.96
C TYR A 175 2.57 -8.37 -14.81
N LEU A 176 3.68 -8.45 -15.49
CA LEU A 176 4.62 -9.56 -15.39
C LEU A 176 5.66 -9.24 -14.33
N TYR A 177 5.61 -9.94 -13.21
CA TYR A 177 6.52 -9.76 -12.08
C TYR A 177 7.57 -10.87 -12.06
N PHE A 178 8.82 -10.47 -11.94
CA PHE A 178 9.97 -11.39 -11.85
C PHE A 178 10.46 -11.42 -10.41
N PRO A 179 10.30 -12.55 -9.70
CA PRO A 179 10.72 -12.68 -8.32
C PRO A 179 12.22 -12.46 -8.12
N ARG A 180 12.58 -11.93 -6.95
CA ARG A 180 13.95 -11.89 -6.44
C ARG A 180 14.18 -13.05 -5.49
N SER A 181 15.41 -13.24 -5.04
CA SER A 181 15.78 -14.25 -4.03
C SER A 181 16.55 -13.59 -2.91
N TRP A 182 16.23 -13.97 -1.68
CA TRP A 182 16.82 -13.43 -0.47
C TRP A 182 17.32 -14.57 0.42
N GLU A 183 18.41 -14.32 1.15
CA GLU A 183 18.90 -15.19 2.20
C GLU A 183 18.99 -14.43 3.52
N TYR A 184 18.92 -15.16 4.64
CA TYR A 184 19.15 -14.59 5.95
C TYR A 184 20.63 -14.68 6.30
N VAL A 185 21.17 -13.60 6.84
CA VAL A 185 22.50 -13.59 7.45
C VAL A 185 22.34 -14.08 8.88
N LEU A 186 22.80 -15.28 9.17
CA LEU A 186 22.73 -15.94 10.46
C LEU A 186 24.14 -16.05 11.06
N ASN A 187 24.22 -16.34 12.36
CA ASN A 187 25.47 -16.70 13.01
C ASN A 187 26.05 -17.99 12.44
N GLU A 188 27.33 -18.29 12.71
CA GLU A 188 28.00 -19.49 12.22
C GLU A 188 27.32 -20.79 12.63
N ASP A 189 26.63 -20.79 13.77
CA ASP A 189 25.84 -21.93 14.28
C ASP A 189 24.40 -22.00 13.75
N GLY A 190 24.01 -21.05 12.89
CA GLY A 190 22.66 -20.94 12.32
C GLY A 190 21.65 -20.26 13.25
N SER A 191 22.08 -19.70 14.38
CA SER A 191 21.23 -18.96 15.29
C SER A 191 21.02 -17.51 14.84
N PHE A 192 19.95 -16.88 15.37
CA PHE A 192 19.72 -15.44 15.25
C PHE A 192 20.57 -14.67 16.26
N ASP A 193 20.90 -13.43 15.92
CA ASP A 193 21.44 -12.50 16.88
C ASP A 193 20.44 -12.24 18.01
N ILE A 194 20.93 -11.91 19.20
CA ILE A 194 20.08 -11.60 20.34
C ILE A 194 20.33 -10.18 20.86
N ASP A 195 19.28 -9.57 21.41
CA ASP A 195 19.39 -8.29 22.12
C ASP A 195 19.88 -8.47 23.55
N ILE A 196 20.12 -7.36 24.26
CA ILE A 196 20.58 -7.38 25.67
C ILE A 196 19.61 -8.04 26.64
N VAL A 197 18.36 -8.23 26.26
CA VAL A 197 17.31 -8.89 27.07
C VAL A 197 17.21 -10.38 26.70
N GLY A 198 17.90 -10.82 25.66
CA GLY A 198 17.91 -12.19 25.18
C GLY A 198 16.87 -12.50 24.10
N ASN A 199 16.15 -11.49 23.61
CA ASN A 199 15.23 -11.66 22.48
C ASN A 199 16.01 -11.85 21.17
N ASP A 200 15.51 -12.72 20.30
CA ASP A 200 16.03 -12.82 18.95
C ASP A 200 15.81 -11.52 18.18
N ILE A 201 16.83 -11.09 17.47
CA ILE A 201 16.80 -9.94 16.56
C ILE A 201 16.46 -10.45 15.15
N ARG A 202 15.64 -9.70 14.43
CA ARG A 202 15.31 -10.03 13.04
C ARG A 202 16.58 -10.14 12.20
N PRO A 203 16.79 -11.26 11.48
CA PRO A 203 18.01 -11.45 10.70
C PRO A 203 18.11 -10.43 9.57
N ILE A 204 19.32 -10.03 9.27
CA ILE A 204 19.64 -9.26 8.07
C ILE A 204 19.28 -10.10 6.86
N ARG A 205 18.62 -9.46 5.90
CA ARG A 205 18.26 -10.07 4.62
C ARG A 205 19.18 -9.54 3.54
N GLN A 206 19.88 -10.45 2.90
CA GLN A 206 20.75 -10.13 1.79
C GLN A 206 20.12 -10.64 0.49
N GLN A 207 20.06 -9.79 -0.53
CA GLN A 207 19.64 -10.25 -1.85
C GLN A 207 20.69 -11.21 -2.39
N ARG A 208 20.24 -12.38 -2.81
CA ARG A 208 21.10 -13.38 -3.46
C ARG A 208 20.61 -13.62 -4.87
N PRO A 209 21.14 -12.88 -5.86
CA PRO A 209 20.76 -13.09 -7.24
C PRO A 209 21.19 -14.48 -7.69
N ILE A 210 20.23 -15.22 -8.23
CA ILE A 210 20.45 -16.53 -8.85
C ILE A 210 19.74 -16.57 -10.19
N TRP A 211 20.30 -17.31 -11.15
CA TRP A 211 19.59 -17.59 -12.38
C TRP A 211 18.35 -18.42 -12.12
N ASN A 212 17.23 -17.95 -12.61
CA ASN A 212 15.93 -18.60 -12.51
C ASN A 212 15.31 -18.73 -13.90
N THR A 213 14.56 -19.81 -14.10
CA THR A 213 13.62 -19.93 -15.22
C THR A 213 12.23 -19.59 -14.72
N TYR A 214 11.68 -18.50 -15.23
CA TYR A 214 10.35 -18.02 -14.87
C TYR A 214 9.37 -18.33 -15.99
N PHE A 215 8.30 -19.03 -15.63
CA PHE A 215 7.18 -19.29 -16.50
C PHE A 215 6.22 -18.11 -16.40
N LEU A 216 5.93 -17.42 -17.50
CA LEU A 216 5.02 -16.28 -17.48
C LEU A 216 3.64 -16.75 -17.06
N ARG A 217 3.16 -16.22 -15.95
CA ARG A 217 1.89 -16.57 -15.34
C ARG A 217 1.26 -15.38 -14.64
N ASP A 218 0.01 -15.51 -14.26
CA ASP A 218 -0.69 -14.50 -13.50
C ASP A 218 -0.07 -14.29 -12.11
N TRP A 219 0.30 -13.06 -11.83
CA TRP A 219 0.85 -12.68 -10.53
C TRP A 219 -0.16 -12.77 -9.38
N LEU A 220 -1.44 -12.49 -9.65
CA LEU A 220 -2.49 -12.60 -8.64
C LEU A 220 -2.92 -14.04 -8.37
N GLY A 221 -2.43 -14.98 -9.19
CA GLY A 221 -2.67 -16.41 -9.02
C GLY A 221 -4.05 -16.87 -9.50
N PHE A 222 -4.77 -16.09 -10.31
CA PHE A 222 -6.04 -16.49 -10.93
C PHE A 222 -5.87 -17.56 -12.00
N THR A 223 -4.65 -17.86 -12.39
CA THR A 223 -4.30 -19.02 -13.21
C THR A 223 -3.15 -19.78 -12.58
N ILE A 224 -3.30 -21.11 -12.50
CA ILE A 224 -2.29 -22.00 -11.93
C ILE A 224 -1.20 -22.29 -12.96
N ASP A 225 -1.62 -22.47 -14.20
CA ASP A 225 -0.78 -22.80 -15.34
C ASP A 225 -0.13 -21.55 -15.95
N PRO A 226 0.99 -21.69 -16.67
CA PRO A 226 1.58 -20.60 -17.43
C PRO A 226 0.63 -20.04 -18.48
N PHE A 227 0.77 -18.75 -18.81
CA PHE A 227 0.06 -18.14 -19.93
C PHE A 227 0.44 -18.82 -21.23
N GLU A 228 -0.55 -19.12 -22.07
CA GLU A 228 -0.39 -19.56 -23.44
C GLU A 228 -0.76 -18.41 -24.40
N PHE A 229 0.13 -18.11 -25.35
CA PHE A 229 0.00 -17.05 -26.33
C PHE A 229 -0.29 -17.64 -27.69
N TYR A 230 -1.23 -17.07 -28.43
CA TYR A 230 -1.55 -17.45 -29.80
C TYR A 230 -0.60 -16.76 -30.77
N PHE A 231 0.03 -17.55 -31.63
CA PHE A 231 0.86 -17.09 -32.74
C PHE A 231 0.39 -17.75 -34.04
N THR A 232 0.44 -16.98 -35.15
CA THR A 232 0.34 -17.52 -36.48
C THR A 232 1.71 -18.00 -36.97
N GLU A 233 1.74 -18.81 -38.04
CA GLU A 233 3.02 -19.13 -38.72
C GLU A 233 3.60 -17.88 -39.36
N GLY A 234 4.90 -17.64 -39.20
CA GLY A 234 5.61 -16.52 -39.79
C GLY A 234 6.33 -15.63 -38.80
N ASP A 235 6.65 -14.42 -39.21
CA ASP A 235 7.42 -13.46 -38.43
C ASP A 235 6.52 -12.65 -37.50
N HIS A 236 6.94 -12.56 -36.25
CA HIS A 236 6.28 -11.81 -35.18
C HIS A 236 7.29 -10.98 -34.39
N THR A 237 6.78 -10.01 -33.64
CA THR A 237 7.58 -9.25 -32.68
C THR A 237 7.11 -9.51 -31.25
N ILE A 238 8.09 -9.65 -30.33
CA ILE A 238 7.86 -9.71 -28.88
C ILE A 238 8.53 -8.48 -28.28
N THR A 239 7.78 -7.68 -27.54
CA THR A 239 8.28 -6.45 -26.92
C THR A 239 8.04 -6.49 -25.42
N PHE A 240 9.09 -6.34 -24.61
CA PHE A 240 8.99 -6.04 -23.19
C PHE A 240 9.12 -4.55 -22.95
N VAL A 241 8.21 -3.99 -22.16
CA VAL A 241 8.27 -2.61 -21.71
C VAL A 241 8.59 -2.61 -20.23
N GLY A 242 9.66 -1.90 -19.84
CA GLY A 242 10.05 -1.74 -18.46
C GLY A 242 9.07 -0.84 -17.71
N ALA A 243 8.66 -1.25 -16.51
CA ALA A 243 7.85 -0.44 -15.61
C ALA A 243 8.62 -0.12 -14.33
N ARG A 244 9.38 -1.07 -13.82
CA ARG A 244 10.18 -0.92 -12.59
C ARG A 244 11.37 -1.86 -12.64
N GLU A 245 12.48 -1.43 -12.05
CA GLU A 245 13.70 -2.21 -11.82
C GLU A 245 14.36 -2.82 -13.07
N PRO A 246 15.68 -2.85 -13.12
CA PRO A 246 16.42 -3.51 -14.20
C PRO A 246 16.37 -5.04 -14.07
N ILE A 247 16.54 -5.73 -15.19
CA ILE A 247 16.61 -7.20 -15.28
C ILE A 247 17.69 -7.63 -16.26
N ILE A 248 18.29 -8.79 -16.02
CA ILE A 248 19.20 -9.44 -16.98
C ILE A 248 18.53 -10.72 -17.48
N ILE A 249 18.35 -10.82 -18.79
CA ILE A 249 17.74 -11.98 -19.45
C ILE A 249 18.77 -12.67 -20.32
N SER A 250 18.84 -14.00 -20.26
CA SER A 250 19.64 -14.83 -21.14
C SER A 250 18.83 -15.32 -22.35
N THR A 251 17.69 -15.97 -22.09
CA THR A 251 16.83 -16.54 -23.13
C THR A 251 15.35 -16.31 -22.88
N ILE A 252 14.60 -16.19 -23.95
CA ILE A 252 13.14 -16.24 -23.99
C ILE A 252 12.78 -17.48 -24.80
N GLU A 253 11.97 -18.36 -24.25
CA GLU A 253 11.59 -19.61 -24.91
C GLU A 253 10.08 -19.69 -25.07
N LEU A 254 9.64 -19.91 -26.30
CA LEU A 254 8.26 -20.27 -26.63
C LEU A 254 8.18 -21.79 -26.75
N TYR A 255 7.38 -22.41 -25.89
CA TYR A 255 7.36 -23.88 -25.79
C TYR A 255 5.94 -24.42 -25.64
N ARG A 256 5.81 -25.73 -25.87
CA ARG A 256 4.57 -26.45 -25.60
C ARG A 256 4.43 -26.70 -24.11
N TYR A 257 3.40 -26.15 -23.48
CA TYR A 257 3.09 -26.49 -22.09
C TYR A 257 2.33 -27.81 -22.03
N GLU A 258 2.83 -28.74 -21.23
CA GLU A 258 2.16 -30.00 -20.88
C GLU A 258 1.93 -29.98 -19.37
N PRO A 259 0.68 -30.19 -18.89
CA PRO A 259 0.40 -30.31 -17.47
C PRO A 259 1.19 -31.47 -16.86
N GLU A 260 1.54 -31.34 -15.58
CA GLU A 260 2.19 -32.38 -14.82
C GLU A 260 1.31 -33.64 -14.77
N MET A 261 1.95 -34.81 -14.64
CA MET A 261 1.26 -36.09 -14.47
C MET A 261 0.43 -36.09 -13.17
N SER A 262 -0.59 -36.93 -13.12
CA SER A 262 -1.37 -37.15 -11.90
C SER A 262 -0.52 -37.84 -10.82
N TYR A 263 -0.94 -37.76 -9.55
CA TYR A 263 -0.26 -38.47 -8.46
C TYR A 263 -0.18 -39.97 -8.67
N GLU A 264 -1.23 -40.58 -9.22
CA GLU A 264 -1.24 -42.02 -9.52
C GLU A 264 -0.18 -42.39 -10.57
N GLU A 265 -0.13 -41.62 -11.68
CA GLU A 265 0.87 -41.79 -12.73
C GLU A 265 2.30 -41.58 -12.21
N TYR A 266 2.49 -40.56 -11.33
CA TYR A 266 3.76 -40.28 -10.69
C TYR A 266 4.26 -41.44 -9.84
N VAL A 267 3.40 -42.01 -9.01
CA VAL A 267 3.75 -43.18 -8.18
C VAL A 267 4.07 -44.39 -9.04
N GLU A 268 3.27 -44.66 -10.09
CA GLU A 268 3.52 -45.76 -11.02
C GLU A 268 4.85 -45.59 -11.81
N TYR A 269 5.10 -44.36 -12.27
CA TYR A 269 6.33 -44.04 -13.00
C TYR A 269 7.57 -44.34 -12.18
N TYR A 270 7.64 -43.85 -10.93
CA TYR A 270 8.81 -44.11 -10.09
C TYR A 270 8.91 -45.58 -9.61
N LYS A 271 7.77 -46.24 -9.34
CA LYS A 271 7.74 -47.67 -9.03
C LYS A 271 8.25 -48.51 -10.22
N SER A 272 7.89 -48.13 -11.44
CA SER A 272 8.40 -48.80 -12.65
C SER A 272 9.92 -48.68 -12.81
N LYS A 273 10.50 -47.60 -12.26
CA LYS A 273 11.95 -47.37 -12.19
C LYS A 273 12.63 -48.04 -11.00
N GLY A 274 11.87 -48.77 -10.19
CA GLY A 274 12.41 -49.51 -9.04
C GLY A 274 12.51 -48.68 -7.75
N ALA A 275 11.82 -47.53 -7.67
CA ALA A 275 11.77 -46.73 -6.45
C ALA A 275 11.08 -47.50 -5.32
N LYS A 276 11.69 -47.45 -4.14
CA LYS A 276 11.17 -48.09 -2.93
C LYS A 276 10.33 -47.12 -2.12
N ILE A 277 9.35 -47.65 -1.40
CA ILE A 277 8.67 -46.94 -0.34
C ILE A 277 9.50 -47.08 0.93
N ILE A 278 9.88 -45.99 1.55
CA ILE A 278 10.60 -45.95 2.81
C ILE A 278 9.55 -46.11 3.92
N GLU A 279 9.51 -47.34 4.50
CA GLU A 279 8.50 -47.66 5.51
C GLU A 279 8.79 -46.96 6.83
N THR A 280 10.05 -46.95 7.27
CA THR A 280 10.52 -46.33 8.51
C THR A 280 11.92 -45.75 8.31
N THR A 281 12.18 -44.58 8.90
CA THR A 281 13.48 -43.92 8.93
C THR A 281 13.60 -43.02 10.15
N GLU A 282 14.79 -42.56 10.50
CA GLU A 282 14.95 -41.49 11.47
C GLU A 282 14.35 -40.21 10.89
N PRO A 283 13.38 -39.59 11.58
CA PRO A 283 12.71 -38.40 11.06
C PRO A 283 13.66 -37.22 10.88
N ILE A 284 13.69 -36.62 9.69
CA ILE A 284 14.48 -35.43 9.38
C ILE A 284 13.61 -34.23 9.60
N LYS A 285 13.82 -33.51 10.71
CA LYS A 285 13.07 -32.29 11.06
C LYS A 285 13.74 -31.06 10.45
N VAL A 286 12.97 -30.23 9.78
CA VAL A 286 13.41 -28.98 9.15
C VAL A 286 12.61 -27.82 9.72
N GLN A 287 13.28 -26.90 10.39
CA GLN A 287 12.70 -25.73 11.00
C GLN A 287 12.30 -24.70 9.93
N ALA A 288 11.05 -24.21 10.01
CA ALA A 288 10.52 -23.34 8.98
C ALA A 288 11.10 -21.92 9.02
N GLU A 289 11.53 -21.45 10.19
CA GLU A 289 12.14 -20.14 10.38
C GLU A 289 13.53 -20.00 9.74
N ASN A 290 14.14 -21.12 9.29
CA ASN A 290 15.47 -21.16 8.68
C ASN A 290 15.45 -21.62 7.21
N PRO A 291 14.75 -20.92 6.30
CA PRO A 291 14.80 -21.27 4.88
C PRO A 291 16.17 -20.95 4.29
N TYR A 292 16.58 -21.77 3.30
CA TYR A 292 17.78 -21.52 2.51
C TYR A 292 17.66 -20.24 1.67
N LEU A 293 16.49 -20.03 1.04
CA LEU A 293 16.15 -18.84 0.25
C LEU A 293 14.66 -18.54 0.39
N VAL A 294 14.31 -17.27 0.26
CA VAL A 294 12.92 -16.79 0.18
C VAL A 294 12.72 -15.87 -1.01
N SER A 295 11.49 -15.79 -1.52
CA SER A 295 11.14 -14.97 -2.69
C SER A 295 11.11 -13.47 -2.40
N ASN A 296 10.76 -13.11 -1.20
CA ASN A 296 10.47 -11.73 -0.80
C ASN A 296 11.15 -11.41 0.52
N ALA A 297 11.62 -10.20 0.65
CA ALA A 297 12.18 -9.72 1.89
C ALA A 297 11.15 -9.62 3.04
N CYS A 298 9.84 -9.57 2.74
CA CYS A 298 8.78 -9.59 3.74
C CYS A 298 8.53 -10.98 4.36
N LEU A 299 9.08 -12.04 3.79
CA LEU A 299 9.15 -13.33 4.44
C LEU A 299 10.30 -13.32 5.44
N TYR A 300 9.99 -13.28 6.72
CA TYR A 300 10.97 -13.32 7.81
C TYR A 300 10.42 -14.12 8.98
N PRO A 301 11.32 -14.73 9.79
CA PRO A 301 10.91 -15.51 10.94
C PRO A 301 10.19 -14.63 11.96
N THR A 302 9.15 -15.20 12.58
CA THR A 302 8.35 -14.54 13.60
C THR A 302 8.23 -15.41 14.85
N ASN A 303 7.69 -14.84 15.93
CA ASN A 303 7.46 -15.54 17.17
C ASN A 303 5.99 -15.97 17.31
N ASP A 304 5.78 -17.21 17.71
CA ASP A 304 4.48 -17.69 18.20
C ASP A 304 4.62 -18.39 19.56
N ARG A 305 3.97 -17.85 20.57
CA ARG A 305 4.00 -18.35 21.97
C ARG A 305 2.74 -19.11 22.36
N THR A 306 1.89 -19.43 21.42
CA THR A 306 0.60 -20.10 21.70
C THR A 306 0.72 -21.59 21.99
N SER A 307 1.90 -22.18 21.78
CA SER A 307 2.14 -23.59 22.09
C SER A 307 3.52 -23.80 22.71
N ALA A 308 3.57 -24.54 23.79
CA ALA A 308 4.79 -24.95 24.46
C ALA A 308 5.65 -25.94 23.63
N LEU A 309 5.13 -26.46 22.49
CA LEU A 309 5.85 -27.38 21.60
C LEU A 309 6.47 -26.70 20.38
N THR A 310 6.21 -25.40 20.19
CA THR A 310 6.87 -24.65 19.10
C THR A 310 8.33 -24.46 19.46
N GLU A 311 9.26 -24.71 18.56
CA GLU A 311 10.69 -24.72 18.82
C GLU A 311 11.44 -23.76 17.87
N PRO A 312 12.40 -22.98 18.41
CA PRO A 312 12.73 -22.80 19.82
C PRO A 312 11.66 -22.04 20.59
N GLN A 313 11.49 -22.34 21.88
CA GLN A 313 10.48 -21.67 22.73
C GLN A 313 11.10 -21.27 24.06
N ASP A 314 10.83 -20.04 24.48
CA ASP A 314 11.22 -19.52 25.79
C ASP A 314 10.03 -18.79 26.44
N PRO A 315 9.73 -19.04 27.71
CA PRO A 315 8.62 -18.40 28.40
C PRO A 315 8.87 -16.91 28.70
N ALA A 316 10.12 -16.44 28.70
CA ALA A 316 10.52 -15.09 29.07
C ALA A 316 10.81 -14.19 27.88
N VAL A 317 11.58 -14.69 26.91
CA VAL A 317 12.11 -13.90 25.80
C VAL A 317 11.47 -14.27 24.47
N ILE A 318 11.58 -13.41 23.49
CA ILE A 318 11.07 -13.64 22.15
C ILE A 318 12.06 -14.51 21.38
N LYS A 319 11.60 -15.68 20.94
CA LYS A 319 12.34 -16.56 20.02
C LYS A 319 11.63 -16.64 18.69
N TYR A 320 12.34 -16.47 17.60
CA TYR A 320 11.79 -16.73 16.27
C TYR A 320 11.71 -18.24 16.03
N ASN A 321 10.50 -18.72 15.83
CA ASN A 321 10.20 -20.14 15.82
C ASN A 321 9.17 -20.56 14.78
N ILE A 322 8.71 -19.63 13.95
CA ILE A 322 7.79 -19.90 12.84
C ILE A 322 8.13 -19.03 11.64
N LEU A 323 7.74 -19.50 10.47
CA LEU A 323 7.64 -18.68 9.28
C LEU A 323 6.17 -18.48 8.91
N ASN A 324 5.75 -17.21 8.77
CA ASN A 324 4.41 -16.85 8.34
C ASN A 324 4.45 -16.46 6.86
N SER A 325 3.57 -17.06 6.04
CA SER A 325 3.44 -16.75 4.62
C SER A 325 1.96 -16.61 4.26
N SER A 326 1.60 -15.61 3.47
CA SER A 326 0.21 -15.35 3.15
C SER A 326 -0.03 -14.87 1.72
N VAL A 327 0.93 -14.19 1.10
CA VAL A 327 0.75 -13.57 -0.21
C VAL A 327 1.04 -14.56 -1.33
N VAL A 328 0.15 -14.64 -2.30
CA VAL A 328 0.29 -15.51 -3.48
C VAL A 328 1.61 -15.26 -4.20
N ASN A 329 2.21 -16.31 -4.73
CA ASN A 329 3.53 -16.35 -5.36
C ASN A 329 4.74 -16.13 -4.41
N GLN A 330 4.54 -15.97 -3.10
CA GLN A 330 5.64 -16.11 -2.16
C GLN A 330 6.10 -17.56 -2.10
N TRP A 331 7.41 -17.76 -2.07
CA TRP A 331 7.98 -19.09 -1.91
C TRP A 331 9.16 -19.08 -0.94
N MET A 332 9.39 -20.26 -0.33
CA MET A 332 10.49 -20.54 0.59
C MET A 332 11.13 -21.88 0.25
N ARG A 333 12.45 -21.91 0.18
CA ARG A 333 13.25 -23.09 -0.18
C ARG A 333 14.05 -23.60 1.01
N TYR A 334 14.08 -24.91 1.16
CA TYR A 334 14.81 -25.62 2.20
C TYR A 334 15.72 -26.68 1.58
N LYS A 335 16.93 -26.81 2.10
CA LYS A 335 17.86 -27.90 1.75
C LYS A 335 17.68 -29.04 2.71
N VAL A 336 17.50 -30.24 2.18
CA VAL A 336 17.29 -31.45 2.97
C VAL A 336 18.13 -32.59 2.42
N THR A 337 18.82 -33.31 3.29
CA THR A 337 19.64 -34.44 2.89
C THR A 337 18.99 -35.75 3.35
N VAL A 338 18.63 -36.62 2.40
CA VAL A 338 18.06 -37.92 2.71
C VAL A 338 19.08 -39.04 2.51
N PRO A 339 19.04 -40.12 3.34
CA PRO A 339 20.07 -41.16 3.33
C PRO A 339 19.98 -42.11 2.13
N GLU A 340 18.80 -42.29 1.56
CA GLU A 340 18.58 -43.17 0.39
C GLU A 340 17.46 -42.62 -0.50
N SER A 341 17.46 -43.01 -1.77
CA SER A 341 16.42 -42.63 -2.73
C SER A 341 15.15 -43.47 -2.51
N GLY A 342 14.00 -42.84 -2.46
CA GLY A 342 12.72 -43.50 -2.29
C GLY A 342 11.58 -42.58 -2.03
N PHE A 343 10.39 -43.14 -1.79
CA PHE A 343 9.20 -42.39 -1.41
C PHE A 343 9.16 -42.16 0.09
N TYR A 344 9.05 -40.93 0.48
CA TYR A 344 8.91 -40.42 1.84
C TYR A 344 7.56 -39.73 2.07
N THR A 345 7.11 -39.72 3.31
CA THR A 345 6.03 -38.81 3.75
C THR A 345 6.64 -37.49 4.22
N ILE A 346 6.12 -36.38 3.72
CA ILE A 346 6.43 -35.04 4.25
C ILE A 346 5.24 -34.61 5.09
N ALA A 347 5.46 -34.41 6.39
CA ALA A 347 4.44 -33.95 7.31
C ALA A 347 4.81 -32.57 7.87
N ALA A 348 3.85 -31.67 7.97
CA ALA A 348 4.05 -30.32 8.46
C ALA A 348 3.35 -30.10 9.79
N ARG A 349 4.04 -29.37 10.70
CA ARG A 349 3.39 -28.78 11.89
C ARG A 349 3.09 -27.33 11.60
N PHE A 350 1.78 -27.01 11.58
CA PHE A 350 1.27 -25.73 11.10
C PHE A 350 0.04 -25.28 11.88
N ARG A 351 -0.27 -23.99 11.73
CA ARG A 351 -1.50 -23.39 12.24
C ARG A 351 -2.08 -22.42 11.20
N GLN A 352 -3.34 -22.62 10.84
CA GLN A 352 -4.14 -21.68 10.10
C GLN A 352 -5.32 -21.30 10.99
N ASN A 353 -5.28 -20.12 11.59
CA ASN A 353 -6.25 -19.64 12.56
C ASN A 353 -6.92 -18.31 12.18
N SER A 354 -6.75 -17.89 10.93
CA SER A 354 -7.24 -16.60 10.43
C SER A 354 -8.53 -16.75 9.61
N LEU A 355 -8.58 -17.74 8.73
CA LEU A 355 -9.74 -17.97 7.84
C LEU A 355 -10.64 -19.04 8.41
N ILE A 356 -11.62 -18.65 9.22
CA ILE A 356 -12.55 -19.56 9.93
C ILE A 356 -13.37 -20.34 8.93
N GLY A 357 -13.40 -21.68 9.10
CA GLY A 357 -14.15 -22.60 8.24
C GLY A 357 -13.60 -22.73 6.81
N MET A 358 -12.40 -22.23 6.54
CA MET A 358 -11.76 -22.29 5.23
C MET A 358 -10.43 -23.04 5.30
N PHE A 359 -9.74 -23.12 4.18
CA PHE A 359 -8.40 -23.65 4.05
C PHE A 359 -7.51 -22.67 3.30
N THR A 360 -6.21 -22.82 3.47
CA THR A 360 -5.20 -22.14 2.64
C THR A 360 -4.43 -23.16 1.83
N SER A 361 -3.85 -22.73 0.72
CA SER A 361 -3.22 -23.65 -0.23
C SER A 361 -1.73 -23.36 -0.42
N ARG A 362 -0.98 -24.44 -0.66
CA ARG A 362 0.44 -24.37 -1.03
C ARG A 362 0.70 -25.29 -2.21
N ARG A 363 1.69 -24.91 -3.01
CA ARG A 363 2.33 -25.75 -4.00
C ARG A 363 3.67 -26.22 -3.45
N ILE A 364 4.00 -27.48 -3.63
CA ILE A 364 5.34 -27.97 -3.33
C ILE A 364 6.11 -28.23 -4.63
N LYS A 365 7.39 -27.82 -4.66
CA LYS A 365 8.34 -28.23 -5.69
C LYS A 365 9.48 -28.97 -5.06
N ILE A 366 10.01 -29.97 -5.76
CA ILE A 366 11.16 -30.76 -5.38
C ILE A 366 12.21 -30.59 -6.46
N ASN A 367 13.38 -30.08 -6.07
CA ASN A 367 14.48 -29.79 -6.98
C ASN A 367 14.10 -28.87 -8.16
N GLY A 368 13.15 -27.96 -7.90
CA GLY A 368 12.68 -26.96 -8.87
C GLY A 368 11.50 -27.39 -9.72
N GLU A 369 11.07 -28.65 -9.67
CA GLU A 369 9.96 -29.20 -10.46
C GLU A 369 8.74 -29.51 -9.57
N ILE A 370 7.54 -29.37 -10.12
CA ILE A 370 6.31 -29.82 -9.49
C ILE A 370 6.23 -31.32 -9.69
N PRO A 371 6.20 -32.14 -8.63
CA PRO A 371 6.31 -33.61 -8.78
C PRO A 371 5.11 -34.24 -9.48
N PHE A 372 3.92 -33.74 -9.22
CA PHE A 372 2.65 -34.17 -9.82
C PHE A 372 1.61 -33.06 -9.68
N ARG A 373 0.55 -33.09 -10.47
CA ARG A 373 -0.43 -32.00 -10.57
C ARG A 373 -1.07 -31.62 -9.22
N GLU A 374 -1.45 -32.59 -8.41
CA GLU A 374 -2.12 -32.40 -7.12
C GLU A 374 -1.19 -31.76 -6.07
N ALA A 375 0.14 -31.80 -6.30
CA ALA A 375 1.12 -31.09 -5.47
C ALA A 375 0.98 -29.55 -5.53
N SER A 376 0.22 -29.03 -6.50
CA SER A 376 -0.16 -27.61 -6.58
C SER A 376 -1.39 -27.25 -5.76
N PHE A 377 -2.04 -28.23 -5.09
CA PHE A 377 -3.31 -28.07 -4.39
C PHE A 377 -3.28 -28.55 -2.94
N LEU A 378 -2.11 -28.46 -2.27
CA LEU A 378 -1.99 -28.86 -0.87
C LEU A 378 -2.87 -28.00 0.00
N ARG A 379 -3.68 -28.62 0.90
CA ARG A 379 -4.64 -27.93 1.76
C ARG A 379 -4.23 -27.91 3.22
N PHE A 380 -4.34 -26.72 3.81
CA PHE A 380 -4.13 -26.49 5.23
C PHE A 380 -5.41 -25.94 5.84
N LYS A 381 -6.22 -26.83 6.44
CA LYS A 381 -7.52 -26.49 7.00
C LYS A 381 -7.40 -25.59 8.22
N TYR A 382 -8.42 -24.74 8.42
CA TYR A 382 -8.57 -23.93 9.62
C TYR A 382 -8.52 -24.78 10.89
N SER A 383 -7.79 -24.28 11.88
CA SER A 383 -7.84 -24.76 13.26
C SER A 383 -7.33 -23.67 14.20
N PRO A 384 -8.02 -23.40 15.33
CA PRO A 384 -7.48 -22.52 16.36
C PRO A 384 -6.21 -23.09 17.01
N ASP A 385 -6.03 -24.40 16.91
CA ASP A 385 -4.90 -25.14 17.47
C ASP A 385 -3.87 -25.54 16.42
N TRP A 386 -2.65 -25.77 16.87
CA TRP A 386 -1.58 -26.34 16.06
C TRP A 386 -1.92 -27.77 15.62
N GLN A 387 -1.66 -28.06 14.36
CA GLN A 387 -1.88 -29.36 13.71
C GLN A 387 -0.56 -29.94 13.24
N SER A 388 -0.46 -31.27 13.22
CA SER A 388 0.61 -32.00 12.57
C SER A 388 -0.02 -33.01 11.61
N LYS A 389 0.21 -32.86 10.32
CA LYS A 389 -0.43 -33.66 9.28
C LYS A 389 0.53 -33.91 8.11
N PRO A 390 0.39 -35.06 7.41
CA PRO A 390 1.01 -35.25 6.12
C PRO A 390 0.52 -34.19 5.13
N LEU A 391 1.35 -33.84 4.15
CA LEU A 391 0.93 -33.00 3.04
C LEU A 391 -0.12 -33.72 2.19
N ASN A 392 -1.25 -33.09 1.98
CA ASN A 392 -2.40 -33.65 1.25
C ASN A 392 -3.21 -32.56 0.54
N ASP A 393 -4.10 -32.98 -0.35
CA ASP A 393 -5.06 -32.12 -1.03
C ASP A 393 -6.43 -32.00 -0.30
N GLY A 394 -6.49 -32.52 0.92
CA GLY A 394 -7.70 -32.68 1.73
C GLY A 394 -8.38 -34.05 1.59
N TYR A 395 -7.92 -34.91 0.69
CA TYR A 395 -8.44 -36.25 0.43
C TYR A 395 -7.38 -37.33 0.51
N THR A 396 -6.19 -37.10 -0.09
CA THR A 396 -5.12 -38.09 -0.23
C THR A 396 -3.84 -37.61 0.41
N ASP A 397 -3.28 -38.40 1.34
CA ASP A 397 -1.96 -38.14 1.88
C ASP A 397 -0.89 -38.54 0.84
N PHE A 398 -0.03 -37.59 0.49
CA PHE A 398 0.93 -37.78 -0.59
C PHE A 398 2.29 -38.32 -0.10
N MET A 399 2.89 -39.17 -0.91
CA MET A 399 4.28 -39.55 -0.82
C MET A 399 5.10 -38.86 -1.90
N PHE A 400 6.30 -38.45 -1.54
CA PHE A 400 7.21 -37.73 -2.42
C PHE A 400 8.47 -38.53 -2.65
N TYR A 401 8.88 -38.70 -3.91
CA TYR A 401 10.14 -39.32 -4.24
C TYR A 401 11.27 -38.31 -4.03
N LEU A 402 12.24 -38.68 -3.20
CA LEU A 402 13.44 -37.89 -2.94
C LEU A 402 14.66 -38.69 -3.38
N GLU A 403 15.65 -38.03 -3.96
CA GLU A 403 16.91 -38.63 -4.35
C GLU A 403 17.87 -38.66 -3.18
N LYS A 404 18.70 -39.67 -3.09
CA LYS A 404 19.77 -39.79 -2.08
C LYS A 404 20.69 -38.57 -2.15
N GLY A 405 20.89 -37.91 -1.01
CA GLY A 405 21.69 -36.70 -0.89
C GLY A 405 20.86 -35.46 -0.70
N GLU A 406 21.37 -34.31 -1.11
CA GLU A 406 20.70 -33.02 -0.95
C GLU A 406 19.54 -32.90 -1.94
N ASN A 407 18.37 -32.53 -1.42
CA ASN A 407 17.18 -32.14 -2.17
C ASN A 407 16.76 -30.72 -1.76
N ILE A 408 16.21 -29.99 -2.70
CA ILE A 408 15.62 -28.66 -2.44
C ILE A 408 14.10 -28.80 -2.42
N ILE A 409 13.49 -28.51 -1.29
CA ILE A 409 12.05 -28.49 -1.12
C ILE A 409 11.59 -27.02 -1.10
N GLU A 410 10.68 -26.65 -2.00
CA GLU A 410 10.10 -25.34 -2.09
C GLU A 410 8.62 -25.39 -1.76
N PHE A 411 8.17 -24.54 -0.82
CA PHE A 411 6.75 -24.25 -0.59
C PHE A 411 6.42 -22.91 -1.22
N GLU A 412 5.42 -22.89 -2.10
CA GLU A 412 4.92 -21.69 -2.78
C GLU A 412 3.48 -21.44 -2.37
N VAL A 413 3.13 -20.19 -2.06
CA VAL A 413 1.78 -19.77 -1.74
C VAL A 413 0.95 -19.69 -3.02
N VAL A 414 -0.15 -20.42 -3.08
CA VAL A 414 -1.06 -20.45 -4.23
C VAL A 414 -2.51 -20.38 -3.75
N LEU A 415 -3.43 -19.96 -4.62
CA LEU A 415 -4.87 -20.00 -4.33
C LEU A 415 -5.42 -21.44 -4.36
N GLY A 416 -4.77 -22.35 -5.09
CA GLY A 416 -5.20 -23.73 -5.21
C GLY A 416 -6.63 -23.85 -5.73
N HIS A 417 -7.49 -24.56 -5.02
CA HIS A 417 -8.90 -24.71 -5.39
C HIS A 417 -9.73 -23.42 -5.26
N MET A 418 -9.21 -22.36 -4.65
CA MET A 418 -9.91 -21.08 -4.55
C MET A 418 -9.88 -20.25 -5.85
N VAL A 419 -9.04 -20.61 -6.81
CA VAL A 419 -8.85 -19.87 -8.08
C VAL A 419 -10.18 -19.59 -8.77
N ASP A 420 -10.99 -20.63 -9.00
CA ASP A 420 -12.26 -20.52 -9.70
C ASP A 420 -13.25 -19.60 -8.96
N TYR A 421 -13.38 -19.77 -7.66
CA TYR A 421 -14.29 -18.95 -6.84
C TYR A 421 -13.89 -17.48 -6.81
N VAL A 422 -12.61 -17.21 -6.63
CA VAL A 422 -12.09 -15.85 -6.62
C VAL A 422 -12.31 -15.18 -7.97
N TYR A 423 -12.07 -15.88 -9.07
CA TYR A 423 -12.32 -15.38 -10.42
C TYR A 423 -13.81 -15.09 -10.64
N ARG A 424 -14.71 -16.04 -10.34
CA ARG A 424 -16.18 -15.91 -10.49
C ARG A 424 -16.71 -14.73 -9.67
N VAL A 425 -16.34 -14.62 -8.40
CA VAL A 425 -16.71 -13.47 -7.54
C VAL A 425 -16.16 -12.15 -8.10
N GLY A 426 -14.94 -12.14 -8.61
CA GLY A 426 -14.35 -10.96 -9.26
C GLY A 426 -15.14 -10.50 -10.48
N GLN A 427 -15.63 -11.42 -11.30
CA GLN A 427 -16.54 -11.10 -12.42
C GLN A 427 -17.86 -10.52 -11.91
N LEU A 428 -18.48 -11.17 -10.91
CA LEU A 428 -19.74 -10.70 -10.32
C LEU A 428 -19.63 -9.29 -9.75
N VAL A 429 -18.53 -8.97 -9.07
CA VAL A 429 -18.31 -7.61 -8.53
C VAL A 429 -18.29 -6.57 -9.66
N ARG A 430 -17.64 -6.87 -10.79
CA ARG A 430 -17.65 -5.95 -11.95
C ARG A 430 -19.03 -5.77 -12.54
N GLU A 431 -19.78 -6.88 -12.74
CA GLU A 431 -21.14 -6.85 -13.27
C GLU A 431 -22.11 -6.14 -12.34
N LEU A 432 -22.01 -6.39 -11.02
CA LEU A 432 -22.82 -5.72 -10.01
C LEU A 432 -22.54 -4.22 -9.92
N ASN A 433 -21.27 -3.80 -10.03
CA ASN A 433 -20.92 -2.38 -10.09
C ASN A 433 -21.52 -1.70 -11.33
N ALA A 434 -21.46 -2.35 -12.51
CA ALA A 434 -22.06 -1.83 -13.73
C ALA A 434 -23.59 -1.74 -13.60
N ALA A 435 -24.24 -2.74 -13.00
CA ALA A 435 -25.66 -2.70 -12.71
C ALA A 435 -26.00 -1.57 -11.73
N TYR A 436 -25.26 -1.44 -10.64
CA TYR A 436 -25.43 -0.38 -9.66
C TYR A 436 -25.36 1.02 -10.30
N GLN A 437 -24.41 1.25 -11.20
CA GLN A 437 -24.31 2.52 -11.93
C GLN A 437 -25.56 2.80 -12.79
N GLN A 438 -26.15 1.77 -13.44
CA GLN A 438 -27.39 1.95 -14.19
C GLN A 438 -28.57 2.34 -13.30
N PHE A 439 -28.67 1.75 -12.09
CA PHE A 439 -29.66 2.17 -11.11
C PHE A 439 -29.42 3.63 -10.65
N VAL A 440 -28.20 3.99 -10.31
CA VAL A 440 -27.84 5.35 -9.91
C VAL A 440 -28.17 6.38 -10.99
N MET A 441 -27.91 6.07 -12.26
CA MET A 441 -28.27 6.95 -13.38
C MET A 441 -29.79 7.20 -13.50
N LEU A 442 -30.62 6.26 -13.05
CA LEU A 442 -32.07 6.39 -13.13
C LEU A 442 -32.64 7.06 -11.87
N THR A 443 -32.11 6.80 -10.71
CA THR A 443 -32.72 7.16 -9.41
C THR A 443 -31.95 8.20 -8.64
N GLY A 444 -30.68 8.44 -8.97
CA GLY A 444 -29.73 9.10 -8.10
C GLY A 444 -29.18 8.15 -7.01
N PRO A 445 -28.20 8.61 -6.21
CA PRO A 445 -27.54 7.78 -5.21
C PRO A 445 -28.43 7.45 -3.99
N THR A 446 -29.52 8.15 -3.80
CA THR A 446 -30.49 7.96 -2.70
C THR A 446 -31.89 7.92 -3.27
N PRO A 447 -32.33 6.77 -3.82
CA PRO A 447 -33.68 6.64 -4.37
C PRO A 447 -34.74 6.81 -3.30
N ASP A 448 -35.89 7.39 -3.69
CA ASP A 448 -37.08 7.41 -2.85
C ASP A 448 -37.66 5.99 -2.74
N ALA A 449 -37.69 5.45 -1.52
CA ALA A 449 -38.13 4.09 -1.23
C ALA A 449 -39.57 3.79 -1.63
N TYR A 450 -40.42 4.82 -1.79
CA TYR A 450 -41.85 4.68 -2.09
C TYR A 450 -42.20 5.01 -3.55
N ARG A 451 -41.21 5.40 -4.36
CA ARG A 451 -41.41 5.73 -5.76
C ARG A 451 -41.30 4.48 -6.63
N ASP A 452 -42.27 4.29 -7.52
CA ASP A 452 -42.19 3.29 -8.59
C ASP A 452 -41.28 3.82 -9.73
N TYR A 453 -40.13 3.19 -9.91
CA TYR A 453 -39.19 3.50 -10.97
C TYR A 453 -39.34 2.61 -12.20
N GLY A 454 -40.08 1.48 -12.11
CA GLY A 454 -40.28 0.53 -13.17
C GLY A 454 -38.96 -0.10 -13.65
N PHE A 455 -38.10 -0.51 -12.75
CA PHE A 455 -36.76 -1.02 -13.03
C PHE A 455 -36.77 -2.18 -14.03
N THR A 456 -37.66 -3.13 -13.90
CA THR A 456 -37.79 -4.26 -14.80
C THR A 456 -38.12 -3.86 -16.24
N ARG A 457 -38.80 -2.70 -16.42
CA ARG A 457 -39.15 -2.16 -17.73
C ARG A 457 -38.07 -1.28 -18.32
N VAL A 458 -37.42 -0.44 -17.49
CA VAL A 458 -36.47 0.60 -17.92
C VAL A 458 -35.07 0.05 -18.06
N ILE A 459 -34.60 -0.74 -17.10
CA ILE A 459 -33.25 -1.35 -17.05
C ILE A 459 -33.31 -2.84 -16.73
N PRO A 460 -34.03 -3.65 -17.55
CA PRO A 460 -34.22 -5.08 -17.29
C PRO A 460 -32.90 -5.85 -17.25
N GLY A 461 -31.85 -5.34 -17.89
CA GLY A 461 -30.52 -5.90 -17.85
C GLY A 461 -29.91 -5.89 -16.44
N ALA A 462 -29.96 -4.74 -15.79
CA ALA A 462 -29.42 -4.58 -14.43
C ALA A 462 -30.14 -5.47 -13.40
N VAL A 463 -31.49 -5.59 -13.49
CA VAL A 463 -32.26 -6.48 -12.60
C VAL A 463 -31.89 -7.95 -12.82
N ARG A 464 -31.73 -8.37 -14.09
CA ARG A 464 -31.27 -9.74 -14.39
C ARG A 464 -29.85 -10.00 -13.88
N THR A 465 -28.97 -9.01 -13.95
CA THR A 465 -27.61 -9.14 -13.42
C THR A 465 -27.61 -9.37 -11.92
N ILE A 466 -28.46 -8.67 -11.15
CA ILE A 466 -28.61 -8.92 -9.71
C ILE A 466 -29.09 -10.35 -9.45
N GLY A 467 -30.12 -10.86 -10.19
CA GLY A 467 -30.62 -12.20 -10.02
C GLY A 467 -29.59 -13.28 -10.34
N LYS A 468 -28.82 -13.09 -11.45
CA LYS A 468 -27.71 -14.01 -11.77
C LYS A 468 -26.64 -14.02 -10.70
N ALA A 469 -26.32 -12.84 -10.16
CA ALA A 469 -25.34 -12.74 -9.10
C ALA A 469 -25.80 -13.47 -7.83
N ALA A 470 -27.08 -13.43 -7.50
CA ALA A 470 -27.63 -14.21 -6.39
C ALA A 470 -27.45 -15.71 -6.59
N GLU A 471 -27.86 -16.21 -7.77
CA GLU A 471 -27.75 -17.64 -8.12
C GLU A 471 -26.28 -18.10 -8.04
N GLU A 472 -25.37 -17.32 -8.62
CA GLU A 472 -23.95 -17.65 -8.66
C GLU A 472 -23.31 -17.62 -7.26
N LEU A 473 -23.67 -16.65 -6.41
CA LEU A 473 -23.15 -16.58 -5.03
C LEU A 473 -23.65 -17.75 -4.19
N TYR A 474 -24.91 -18.18 -4.34
CA TYR A 474 -25.41 -19.39 -3.69
C TYR A 474 -24.66 -20.64 -4.16
N GLN A 475 -24.44 -20.76 -5.46
CA GLN A 475 -23.69 -21.89 -6.00
C GLN A 475 -22.27 -21.94 -5.46
N ILE A 476 -21.56 -20.79 -5.44
CA ILE A 476 -20.21 -20.70 -4.86
C ILE A 476 -20.22 -21.06 -3.37
N ALA A 477 -21.21 -20.58 -2.62
CA ALA A 477 -21.33 -20.88 -1.20
C ALA A 477 -21.54 -22.38 -0.95
N ASP A 478 -22.43 -23.04 -1.71
CA ASP A 478 -22.69 -24.47 -1.61
C ASP A 478 -21.47 -25.32 -1.99
N GLU A 479 -20.75 -24.92 -3.05
CA GLU A 479 -19.50 -25.57 -3.48
C GLU A 479 -18.40 -25.44 -2.43
N LEU A 480 -18.25 -24.26 -1.83
CA LEU A 480 -17.28 -24.02 -0.76
C LEU A 480 -17.64 -24.81 0.51
N GLU A 481 -18.91 -24.85 0.90
CA GLU A 481 -19.35 -25.67 2.04
C GLU A 481 -19.08 -27.15 1.79
N ALA A 482 -19.33 -27.65 0.58
CA ALA A 482 -19.05 -29.04 0.20
C ALA A 482 -17.55 -29.38 0.32
N ILE A 483 -16.67 -28.45 -0.04
CA ILE A 483 -15.23 -28.65 0.01
C ILE A 483 -14.68 -28.52 1.45
N THR A 484 -15.18 -27.57 2.22
CA THR A 484 -14.70 -27.28 3.59
C THR A 484 -15.32 -28.22 4.61
N GLY A 485 -16.57 -28.64 4.37
CA GLY A 485 -17.38 -29.42 5.31
C GLY A 485 -17.97 -28.61 6.46
N GLU A 486 -17.86 -27.28 6.39
CA GLU A 486 -18.27 -26.35 7.45
C GLU A 486 -18.87 -25.07 6.84
N LEU A 487 -19.92 -24.53 7.47
CA LEU A 487 -20.48 -23.22 7.16
C LEU A 487 -19.63 -22.14 7.86
N GLY A 488 -18.53 -21.73 7.23
CA GLY A 488 -17.66 -20.68 7.77
C GLY A 488 -18.18 -19.26 7.51
N ASP A 489 -17.57 -18.26 8.15
CA ASP A 489 -17.94 -16.84 8.02
C ASP A 489 -17.92 -16.36 6.56
N GLN A 490 -16.96 -16.84 5.77
CA GLN A 490 -16.82 -16.48 4.36
C GLN A 490 -18.01 -17.00 3.51
N VAL A 491 -18.43 -18.24 3.76
CA VAL A 491 -19.58 -18.86 3.08
C VAL A 491 -20.89 -18.18 3.52
N ALA A 492 -21.06 -17.94 4.82
CA ALA A 492 -22.22 -17.24 5.37
C ALA A 492 -22.37 -15.81 4.81
N THR A 493 -21.27 -15.13 4.56
CA THR A 493 -21.26 -13.79 3.93
C THR A 493 -21.81 -13.84 2.52
N LEU A 494 -21.36 -14.79 1.68
CA LEU A 494 -21.87 -14.95 0.31
C LEU A 494 -23.37 -15.27 0.30
N ASN A 495 -23.83 -16.18 1.17
CA ASN A 495 -25.25 -16.51 1.31
C ASN A 495 -26.09 -15.29 1.73
N THR A 496 -25.58 -14.46 2.64
CA THR A 496 -26.29 -13.24 3.08
C THR A 496 -26.42 -12.23 1.94
N HIS A 497 -25.37 -12.07 1.13
CA HIS A 497 -25.41 -11.17 -0.03
C HIS A 497 -26.36 -11.73 -1.11
N ALA A 498 -26.28 -13.03 -1.39
CA ALA A 498 -27.15 -13.70 -2.35
C ALA A 498 -28.65 -13.53 -2.01
N MET A 499 -29.02 -13.70 -0.74
CA MET A 499 -30.40 -13.54 -0.27
C MET A 499 -30.93 -12.11 -0.54
N LEU A 500 -30.14 -11.07 -0.31
CA LEU A 500 -30.57 -9.71 -0.63
C LEU A 500 -30.73 -9.51 -2.14
N PHE A 501 -29.77 -9.99 -2.91
CA PHE A 501 -29.79 -9.83 -4.37
C PHE A 501 -30.97 -10.61 -5.00
N GLU A 502 -31.29 -11.79 -4.48
CA GLU A 502 -32.50 -12.57 -4.86
C GLU A 502 -33.76 -11.76 -4.56
N THR A 503 -33.92 -11.26 -3.33
CA THR A 503 -35.08 -10.44 -2.93
C THR A 503 -35.28 -9.24 -3.85
N MET A 504 -34.20 -8.52 -4.19
CA MET A 504 -34.25 -7.36 -5.08
C MET A 504 -34.53 -7.72 -6.54
N ALA A 505 -34.11 -8.91 -6.98
CA ALA A 505 -34.38 -9.39 -8.35
C ALA A 505 -35.80 -9.94 -8.55
N GLU A 506 -36.37 -10.57 -7.51
CA GLU A 506 -37.72 -11.10 -7.51
C GLU A 506 -38.80 -10.02 -7.41
N ASP A 507 -38.54 -8.97 -6.61
CA ASP A 507 -39.43 -7.83 -6.43
C ASP A 507 -38.73 -6.51 -6.66
N GLU A 508 -38.99 -5.82 -7.78
CA GLU A 508 -38.40 -4.55 -8.12
C GLU A 508 -38.71 -3.43 -7.10
N TYR A 509 -39.77 -3.57 -6.30
CA TYR A 509 -40.08 -2.60 -5.24
C TYR A 509 -39.13 -2.69 -4.04
N GLU A 510 -38.41 -3.80 -3.88
CA GLU A 510 -37.38 -3.96 -2.84
C GLU A 510 -36.04 -3.33 -3.24
N ILE A 511 -35.86 -2.92 -4.50
CA ILE A 511 -34.59 -2.32 -4.96
C ILE A 511 -34.33 -0.96 -4.30
N ALA A 512 -35.30 -0.05 -4.36
CA ALA A 512 -35.15 1.30 -3.82
C ALA A 512 -34.96 1.33 -2.29
N PRO A 513 -35.74 0.61 -1.47
CA PRO A 513 -35.53 0.54 -0.01
C PRO A 513 -34.18 -0.05 0.40
N ASN A 514 -33.67 -1.02 -0.37
CA ASN A 514 -32.44 -1.73 -0.07
C ASN A 514 -31.21 -1.15 -0.79
N PHE A 515 -31.32 -0.03 -1.46
CA PHE A 515 -30.28 0.46 -2.37
C PHE A 515 -28.93 0.75 -1.69
N VAL A 516 -28.97 1.33 -0.48
CA VAL A 516 -27.74 1.55 0.31
C VAL A 516 -27.13 0.24 0.75
N THR A 517 -27.97 -0.72 1.17
CA THR A 517 -27.50 -2.06 1.57
C THR A 517 -26.92 -2.80 0.38
N PHE A 518 -27.52 -2.66 -0.81
CA PHE A 518 -27.01 -3.21 -2.07
C PHE A 518 -25.60 -2.70 -2.35
N LYS A 519 -25.38 -1.40 -2.32
CA LYS A 519 -24.05 -0.80 -2.46
C LYS A 519 -23.06 -1.39 -1.45
N ASN A 520 -23.46 -1.44 -0.17
CA ASN A 520 -22.58 -1.94 0.89
C ASN A 520 -22.25 -3.43 0.68
N TYR A 521 -23.16 -4.23 0.15
CA TYR A 521 -22.90 -5.63 -0.13
C TYR A 521 -22.00 -5.83 -1.35
N ILE A 522 -22.08 -4.98 -2.37
CA ILE A 522 -21.09 -5.00 -3.46
C ILE A 522 -19.69 -4.73 -2.89
N ILE A 523 -19.54 -3.70 -2.04
CA ILE A 523 -18.26 -3.39 -1.37
C ILE A 523 -17.80 -4.56 -0.49
N ALA A 524 -18.72 -5.17 0.27
CA ALA A 524 -18.40 -6.31 1.12
C ALA A 524 -18.00 -7.56 0.31
N THR A 525 -18.64 -7.81 -0.84
CA THR A 525 -18.25 -8.88 -1.77
C THR A 525 -16.86 -8.63 -2.36
N SER A 526 -16.55 -7.38 -2.65
CA SER A 526 -15.22 -6.97 -3.08
C SER A 526 -14.16 -7.15 -1.98
N ASN A 527 -14.50 -6.86 -0.71
CA ASN A 527 -13.64 -7.13 0.43
C ASN A 527 -13.45 -8.63 0.69
N TRP A 528 -14.49 -9.44 0.45
CA TRP A 528 -14.41 -10.91 0.47
C TRP A 528 -13.39 -11.40 -0.56
N LEU A 529 -13.45 -10.86 -1.79
CA LEU A 529 -12.49 -11.17 -2.84
C LEU A 529 -11.06 -10.90 -2.40
N TYR A 530 -10.81 -9.70 -1.87
CA TYR A 530 -9.48 -9.31 -1.37
C TYR A 530 -9.00 -10.22 -0.21
N ALA A 531 -9.88 -10.50 0.76
CA ALA A 531 -9.55 -11.38 1.87
C ALA A 531 -9.26 -12.83 1.42
N SER A 532 -9.88 -13.28 0.33
CA SER A 532 -9.66 -14.62 -0.23
C SER A 532 -8.33 -14.77 -0.97
N LEU A 533 -7.71 -13.65 -1.41
CA LEU A 533 -6.35 -13.65 -1.96
C LEU A 533 -5.28 -13.86 -0.89
N ASP A 534 -5.58 -13.54 0.35
CA ASP A 534 -4.66 -13.80 1.47
C ASP A 534 -4.74 -15.26 1.88
N GLN A 535 -3.60 -15.93 1.94
CA GLN A 535 -3.46 -17.37 2.19
C GLN A 535 -2.61 -17.62 3.45
N PRO A 536 -3.05 -17.13 4.64
CA PRO A 536 -2.22 -17.15 5.84
C PRO A 536 -1.94 -18.57 6.32
N LEU A 537 -0.66 -18.84 6.60
CA LEU A 537 -0.22 -20.08 7.19
C LEU A 537 1.01 -19.83 8.07
N LYS A 538 0.92 -20.26 9.32
CA LYS A 538 2.04 -20.32 10.24
C LYS A 538 2.64 -21.73 10.19
N LEU A 539 3.88 -21.81 9.74
CA LEU A 539 4.64 -23.05 9.67
C LEU A 539 5.71 -23.07 10.76
N ASP A 540 5.70 -24.07 11.63
CA ASP A 540 6.70 -24.30 12.66
C ASP A 540 7.86 -25.13 12.09
N TYR A 541 7.55 -26.33 11.63
CA TYR A 541 8.51 -27.20 10.95
C TYR A 541 7.80 -28.17 10.00
N PHE A 542 8.56 -28.80 9.16
CA PHE A 542 8.13 -30.02 8.48
C PHE A 542 9.12 -31.17 8.72
N VAL A 543 8.61 -32.39 8.59
CA VAL A 543 9.36 -33.60 8.85
C VAL A 543 9.32 -34.50 7.62
N ILE A 544 10.49 -35.03 7.23
CA ILE A 544 10.60 -36.07 6.22
C ILE A 544 10.79 -37.38 6.96
N GLN A 545 9.88 -38.29 6.76
CA GLN A 545 9.84 -39.56 7.50
C GLN A 545 9.36 -40.71 6.63
N GLY A 546 9.48 -41.92 7.15
CA GLY A 546 8.92 -43.13 6.52
C GLY A 546 7.39 -43.09 6.60
N VAL A 547 6.74 -43.83 5.70
CA VAL A 547 5.29 -43.86 5.56
C VAL A 547 4.58 -44.38 6.82
N ASN A 548 5.25 -45.27 7.56
CA ASN A 548 4.72 -45.87 8.78
C ASN A 548 5.20 -45.18 10.08
N ASP A 549 6.03 -44.16 9.99
CA ASP A 549 6.51 -43.47 11.15
C ASP A 549 5.37 -42.60 11.80
N PRO A 550 5.35 -42.54 13.15
CA PRO A 550 4.33 -41.75 13.83
C PRO A 550 4.53 -40.25 13.58
N LEU A 551 3.42 -39.55 13.39
CA LEU A 551 3.46 -38.10 13.24
C LEU A 551 3.87 -37.41 14.55
N PRO A 552 4.66 -36.32 14.48
CA PRO A 552 4.97 -35.51 15.66
C PRO A 552 3.67 -34.95 16.30
N PRO A 553 3.66 -34.70 17.63
CA PRO A 553 2.48 -34.19 18.29
C PRO A 553 2.15 -32.78 17.84
N GLY A 554 0.90 -32.53 17.43
CA GLY A 554 0.42 -31.18 17.07
C GLY A 554 0.23 -30.27 18.29
N LYS A 555 -0.22 -30.87 19.43
CA LYS A 555 -0.61 -30.13 20.67
C LYS A 555 0.24 -30.59 21.86
N ALA A 556 0.58 -29.63 22.73
CA ALA A 556 1.19 -29.90 24.03
C ALA A 556 0.21 -30.66 24.92
N ASN A 557 0.77 -31.54 25.77
CA ASN A 557 -0.04 -32.14 26.82
C ASN A 557 -0.34 -31.10 27.92
N PHE A 558 -1.36 -31.39 28.76
CA PHE A 558 -1.81 -30.46 29.81
C PHE A 558 -0.68 -29.98 30.72
N PHE A 559 0.23 -30.86 31.12
CA PHE A 559 1.32 -30.49 32.04
C PHE A 559 2.36 -29.59 31.37
N GLN A 560 2.70 -29.85 30.12
CA GLN A 560 3.61 -29.01 29.35
C GLN A 560 3.03 -27.60 29.14
N ALA A 561 1.76 -27.51 28.74
CA ALA A 561 1.08 -26.24 28.56
C ALA A 561 0.97 -25.47 29.90
N ALA A 562 0.53 -26.14 30.97
CA ALA A 562 0.39 -25.51 32.29
C ALA A 562 1.75 -25.01 32.83
N TRP A 563 2.80 -25.79 32.68
CA TRP A 563 4.14 -25.39 33.15
C TRP A 563 4.66 -24.18 32.37
N PHE A 564 4.44 -24.17 31.04
CA PHE A 564 4.84 -23.04 30.21
C PHE A 564 4.12 -21.76 30.62
N GLU A 565 2.80 -21.77 30.82
CA GLU A 565 2.01 -20.62 31.21
C GLU A 565 2.37 -20.12 32.62
N ILE A 566 2.59 -21.04 33.58
CA ILE A 566 3.03 -20.69 34.92
C ILE A 566 4.41 -20.03 34.90
N SER A 567 5.34 -20.58 34.11
CA SER A 567 6.69 -20.00 33.94
C SER A 567 6.62 -18.62 33.30
N ALA A 568 5.85 -18.45 32.25
CA ALA A 568 5.66 -17.18 31.58
C ALA A 568 5.05 -16.13 32.52
N PHE A 569 4.06 -16.51 33.32
CA PHE A 569 3.44 -15.62 34.31
C PHE A 569 4.47 -15.10 35.34
N PHE A 570 5.29 -15.97 35.91
CA PHE A 570 6.28 -15.52 36.92
C PHE A 570 7.39 -14.69 36.27
N MET A 571 7.84 -15.03 35.07
CA MET A 571 8.89 -14.28 34.38
C MET A 571 8.40 -12.90 33.92
N SER A 572 7.11 -12.74 33.65
CA SER A 572 6.54 -11.45 33.22
C SER A 572 6.73 -10.31 34.24
N PHE A 573 6.97 -10.63 35.52
CA PHE A 573 7.24 -9.61 36.54
C PHE A 573 8.65 -9.04 36.50
N THR A 574 9.57 -9.70 35.82
CA THR A 574 11.00 -9.34 35.78
C THR A 574 11.46 -8.86 34.42
N MET A 575 10.63 -9.02 33.37
CA MET A 575 10.98 -8.68 32.01
C MET A 575 10.47 -7.29 31.63
N ASP A 576 11.30 -6.54 30.93
CA ASP A 576 10.90 -5.30 30.27
C ASP A 576 10.39 -5.60 28.87
N TYR A 577 9.09 -5.41 28.64
CA TYR A 577 8.45 -5.62 27.34
C TYR A 577 8.31 -4.34 26.50
N THR A 578 8.67 -3.19 27.05
CA THR A 578 8.52 -1.90 26.35
C THR A 578 9.76 -1.50 25.58
N THR A 579 10.93 -1.90 26.05
CA THR A 579 12.20 -1.57 25.43
C THR A 579 12.54 -2.54 24.31
N ILE A 580 12.93 -2.02 23.16
CA ILE A 580 13.59 -2.75 22.09
C ILE A 580 15.10 -2.60 22.33
N GLY A 581 15.72 -3.64 22.89
CA GLY A 581 17.12 -3.62 23.30
C GLY A 581 18.09 -3.55 22.11
N TYR A 582 19.34 -3.19 22.38
CA TYR A 582 20.42 -3.17 21.42
C TYR A 582 21.33 -4.40 21.57
N ARG A 583 22.19 -4.63 20.57
CA ARG A 583 23.04 -5.80 20.48
C ARG A 583 24.09 -5.86 21.56
N TYR A 584 24.42 -7.08 21.98
CA TYR A 584 25.72 -7.36 22.63
C TYR A 584 26.81 -7.46 21.58
N ASP A 585 28.05 -7.11 21.99
CA ASP A 585 29.21 -7.51 21.22
C ASP A 585 29.30 -9.05 21.20
N ALA A 586 29.17 -9.64 20.02
CA ALA A 586 29.08 -11.07 19.83
C ALA A 586 30.33 -11.86 20.26
N VAL A 587 31.48 -11.21 20.47
CA VAL A 587 32.75 -11.88 20.78
C VAL A 587 32.91 -12.23 22.25
N ASP A 588 32.36 -11.44 23.17
CA ASP A 588 32.61 -11.59 24.61
C ASP A 588 31.38 -11.60 25.51
N GLY A 589 30.16 -11.38 24.96
CA GLY A 589 28.94 -11.22 25.78
C GLY A 589 28.97 -10.02 26.71
N LYS A 590 29.83 -9.05 26.43
CA LYS A 590 29.96 -7.82 27.20
C LYS A 590 29.23 -6.70 26.48
N GLN A 591 28.53 -5.88 27.26
CA GLN A 591 27.95 -4.65 26.75
C GLN A 591 29.09 -3.74 26.25
N ILE A 592 28.93 -3.17 25.07
CA ILE A 592 29.86 -2.18 24.51
C ILE A 592 29.82 -0.92 25.39
N ASP A 593 30.96 -0.34 25.68
CA ASP A 593 31.06 0.95 26.35
C ASP A 593 30.85 2.07 25.33
N TYR A 594 29.59 2.53 25.21
CA TYR A 594 29.19 3.57 24.28
C TYR A 594 29.63 4.95 24.78
N ARG A 595 30.03 5.85 23.86
CA ARG A 595 30.37 7.24 24.17
C ARG A 595 29.19 8.14 24.48
N GLY A 596 27.97 7.72 24.11
CA GLY A 596 26.72 8.41 24.34
C GLY A 596 25.52 7.45 24.29
N GLU A 597 24.41 7.86 24.87
CA GLU A 597 23.17 7.10 24.86
C GLU A 597 22.01 8.02 24.52
N VAL A 598 21.11 7.59 23.62
CA VAL A 598 19.90 8.30 23.19
C VAL A 598 18.68 7.44 23.45
N GLU A 599 17.70 7.97 24.15
CA GLU A 599 16.40 7.31 24.33
C GLU A 599 15.36 7.90 23.36
N MET A 600 14.85 7.06 22.48
CA MET A 600 13.81 7.42 21.50
C MET A 600 12.48 6.78 21.89
N TRP A 601 11.41 7.59 21.91
CA TRP A 601 10.06 7.07 22.09
C TRP A 601 9.29 7.12 20.78
N ILE A 602 8.78 5.97 20.40
CA ILE A 602 7.93 5.80 19.23
C ILE A 602 6.49 5.68 19.71
N VAL A 603 5.67 6.67 19.35
CA VAL A 603 4.22 6.59 19.47
C VAL A 603 3.71 5.94 18.18
N SER A 604 3.63 4.61 18.18
CA SER A 604 3.29 3.89 16.95
C SER A 604 1.95 3.18 17.07
N ILE A 605 1.09 3.43 16.08
CA ILE A 605 -0.14 2.67 15.85
C ILE A 605 0.20 1.31 15.22
N LEU A 606 1.29 1.22 14.45
CA LEU A 606 1.79 0.01 13.80
C LEU A 606 2.58 -0.90 14.77
N GLY A 607 2.82 -0.42 15.98
CA GLY A 607 3.37 -1.22 17.07
C GLY A 607 4.86 -1.53 16.93
N ARG A 608 5.19 -2.78 17.23
CA ARG A 608 6.57 -3.23 17.39
C ARG A 608 7.34 -3.31 16.06
N ASP A 609 6.66 -3.46 14.94
CA ASP A 609 7.32 -3.67 13.63
C ASP A 609 8.10 -2.44 13.16
N ASP A 610 7.55 -1.25 13.32
CA ASP A 610 8.27 0.01 13.05
C ASP A 610 9.52 0.15 13.92
N ALA A 611 9.40 -0.15 15.20
CA ALA A 611 10.52 -0.11 16.14
C ALA A 611 11.61 -1.12 15.76
N LEU A 612 11.23 -2.30 15.28
CA LEU A 612 12.18 -3.32 14.81
C LEU A 612 12.92 -2.89 13.54
N ILE A 613 12.24 -2.21 12.61
CA ILE A 613 12.89 -1.64 11.43
C ILE A 613 13.91 -0.57 11.84
N GLN A 614 13.51 0.36 12.69
CA GLN A 614 14.41 1.39 13.18
C GLN A 614 15.58 0.78 13.96
N ARG A 615 15.32 -0.21 14.82
CA ARG A 615 16.37 -0.95 15.54
C ARG A 615 17.37 -1.58 14.58
N TYR A 616 16.87 -2.24 13.52
CA TYR A 616 17.71 -2.82 12.48
C TYR A 616 18.63 -1.77 11.82
N LEU A 617 18.09 -0.61 11.46
CA LEU A 617 18.88 0.45 10.84
C LEU A 617 19.92 1.02 11.82
N ILE A 618 19.55 1.26 13.06
CA ILE A 618 20.44 1.76 14.10
C ILE A 618 21.60 0.82 14.34
N ASP A 619 21.32 -0.48 14.51
CA ASP A 619 22.33 -1.49 14.83
C ASP A 619 23.32 -1.74 13.70
N ASN A 620 22.91 -1.55 12.45
CA ASN A 620 23.76 -1.84 11.32
C ASN A 620 24.41 -0.61 10.70
N TYR A 621 23.79 0.56 10.81
CA TYR A 621 24.22 1.75 10.06
C TYR A 621 24.46 2.99 10.91
N PHE A 622 24.12 3.00 12.19
CA PHE A 622 24.40 4.14 13.08
C PHE A 622 25.36 3.76 14.21
N THR A 623 24.97 2.88 15.09
CA THR A 623 25.73 2.54 16.30
C THR A 623 27.16 2.07 16.01
N PRO A 624 27.44 1.22 14.98
CA PRO A 624 28.80 0.77 14.69
C PRO A 624 29.76 1.89 14.27
N TYR A 625 29.24 2.97 13.71
CA TYR A 625 30.04 4.09 13.20
C TYR A 625 30.11 5.25 14.17
N SER A 626 29.02 5.53 14.90
CA SER A 626 28.92 6.63 15.85
C SER A 626 29.40 6.27 17.25
N ASN A 627 29.38 4.98 17.61
CA ASN A 627 29.55 4.49 18.98
C ASN A 627 28.57 5.12 19.98
N ILE A 628 27.33 5.41 19.52
CA ILE A 628 26.21 5.90 20.32
C ILE A 628 25.17 4.79 20.42
N ALA A 629 24.73 4.47 21.62
CA ALA A 629 23.63 3.56 21.86
C ALA A 629 22.29 4.28 21.67
N VAL A 630 21.32 3.64 21.00
CA VAL A 630 19.98 4.19 20.90
C VAL A 630 18.99 3.19 21.51
N LYS A 631 18.31 3.58 22.57
CA LYS A 631 17.21 2.83 23.16
C LYS A 631 15.89 3.23 22.52
N ILE A 632 15.14 2.25 22.06
CA ILE A 632 13.80 2.49 21.53
C ILE A 632 12.77 1.99 22.54
N LYS A 633 11.85 2.87 22.90
CA LYS A 633 10.64 2.51 23.67
C LYS A 633 9.40 2.73 22.84
N VAL A 634 8.54 1.73 22.77
CA VAL A 634 7.23 1.82 22.13
C VAL A 634 6.20 2.20 23.17
N ILE A 635 5.56 3.36 22.98
CA ILE A 635 4.52 3.87 23.88
C ILE A 635 3.22 4.08 23.12
N SER A 636 2.10 4.00 23.80
CA SER A 636 0.77 4.29 23.25
C SER A 636 0.28 5.71 23.52
N ALA A 637 0.74 6.33 24.61
CA ALA A 637 0.36 7.69 25.01
C ALA A 637 1.29 8.17 26.16
N GLY A 638 1.19 9.46 26.52
CA GLY A 638 1.85 10.00 27.70
C GLY A 638 3.16 10.72 27.45
N LEU A 639 3.50 11.01 26.20
CA LEU A 639 4.72 11.75 25.83
C LEU A 639 4.75 13.15 26.50
N THR A 640 3.63 13.88 26.41
CA THR A 640 3.50 15.22 27.00
C THR A 640 3.72 15.22 28.49
N GLU A 641 3.07 14.30 29.20
CA GLU A 641 3.17 14.17 30.64
C GLU A 641 4.58 13.78 31.08
N ALA A 642 5.24 12.92 30.31
CA ALA A 642 6.61 12.49 30.60
C ALA A 642 7.63 13.65 30.45
N ILE A 643 7.52 14.41 29.37
CA ILE A 643 8.40 15.57 29.14
C ILE A 643 8.17 16.64 30.22
N LEU A 644 6.91 16.92 30.58
CA LEU A 644 6.60 17.85 31.67
C LEU A 644 7.09 17.38 33.04
N ALA A 645 7.14 16.06 33.25
CA ALA A 645 7.67 15.46 34.47
C ALA A 645 9.22 15.36 34.49
N GLY A 646 9.91 15.71 33.39
CA GLY A 646 11.36 15.61 33.24
C GLY A 646 11.87 14.16 33.12
N ILE A 647 11.02 13.23 32.67
CA ILE A 647 11.36 11.82 32.41
C ILE A 647 11.06 11.44 30.95
N GLY A 648 11.00 12.44 30.08
CA GLY A 648 10.75 12.25 28.66
C GLY A 648 11.95 11.64 27.93
N PRO A 649 11.78 11.31 26.64
CA PRO A 649 12.85 10.81 25.78
C PRO A 649 13.84 11.91 25.41
N ASP A 650 14.99 11.51 24.86
CA ASP A 650 15.97 12.43 24.29
C ASP A 650 15.53 12.94 22.88
N ILE A 651 14.72 12.12 22.16
CA ILE A 651 14.18 12.47 20.84
C ILE A 651 12.72 12.03 20.73
N ALA A 652 11.89 12.88 20.11
CA ALA A 652 10.46 12.61 19.90
C ALA A 652 9.98 13.10 18.54
N ASN A 653 8.93 12.43 18.01
CA ASN A 653 8.20 12.88 16.82
C ASN A 653 7.05 13.82 17.21
N MET A 654 6.92 14.96 16.51
CA MET A 654 5.84 15.94 16.72
C MET A 654 5.34 16.49 15.39
N ASN A 655 4.06 16.90 15.34
CA ASN A 655 3.55 17.71 14.23
C ASN A 655 4.08 19.16 14.33
N SER A 656 3.97 19.92 13.25
CA SER A 656 4.51 21.30 13.17
C SER A 656 3.93 22.22 14.24
N THR A 657 2.62 22.18 14.48
CA THR A 657 1.95 23.05 15.47
C THR A 657 2.43 22.78 16.89
N ASP A 658 2.58 21.50 17.25
CA ASP A 658 3.13 21.12 18.56
C ASP A 658 4.60 21.49 18.67
N THR A 659 5.40 21.26 17.63
CA THR A 659 6.82 21.61 17.59
C THR A 659 7.04 23.10 17.92
N ILE A 660 6.31 23.99 17.26
CA ILE A 660 6.39 25.44 17.51
C ILE A 660 5.83 25.80 18.89
N THR A 661 4.69 25.27 19.27
CA THR A 661 4.07 25.55 20.58
C THR A 661 4.98 25.14 21.74
N TRP A 662 5.66 23.99 21.63
CA TRP A 662 6.58 23.50 22.66
C TRP A 662 7.94 24.22 22.60
N GLY A 663 8.43 24.56 21.39
CA GLY A 663 9.58 25.43 21.23
C GLY A 663 9.41 26.77 21.94
N LEU A 664 8.27 27.44 21.77
CA LEU A 664 7.93 28.67 22.46
C LEU A 664 7.84 28.56 23.97
N ARG A 665 7.47 27.40 24.48
CA ARG A 665 7.45 27.09 25.91
C ARG A 665 8.80 26.66 26.46
N GLU A 666 9.82 26.72 25.61
CA GLU A 666 11.16 26.21 25.93
C GLU A 666 11.17 24.74 26.36
N ALA A 667 10.22 23.92 25.89
CA ALA A 667 10.14 22.50 26.15
C ALA A 667 10.82 21.67 25.07
N VAL A 668 11.17 22.28 23.95
CA VAL A 668 11.96 21.73 22.84
C VAL A 668 13.14 22.66 22.60
N GLU A 669 14.31 22.10 22.33
CA GLU A 669 15.53 22.88 22.03
C GLU A 669 15.53 23.42 20.61
N PRO A 670 15.98 24.66 20.39
CA PRO A 670 16.24 25.14 19.04
C PRO A 670 17.50 24.46 18.47
N LEU A 671 17.52 24.27 17.17
CA LEU A 671 18.55 23.52 16.47
C LEU A 671 19.65 24.41 15.86
N ASN A 672 19.43 25.72 15.79
CA ASN A 672 20.32 26.68 15.08
C ASN A 672 21.77 26.70 15.58
N ASP A 673 21.98 26.43 16.87
CA ASP A 673 23.32 26.42 17.48
C ASP A 673 24.01 25.05 17.40
N LYS A 674 23.38 24.07 16.80
CA LYS A 674 23.91 22.69 16.68
C LYS A 674 24.94 22.62 15.56
N GLU A 675 26.00 21.82 15.77
CA GLU A 675 27.08 21.66 14.80
C GLU A 675 26.61 21.15 13.43
N GLY A 676 26.90 21.92 12.37
CA GLY A 676 26.53 21.59 10.99
C GLY A 676 25.06 21.80 10.66
N PHE A 677 24.31 22.55 11.48
CA PHE A 677 22.87 22.80 11.23
C PHE A 677 22.64 23.46 9.87
N ASP A 678 23.44 24.43 9.48
CA ASP A 678 23.30 25.16 8.21
C ASP A 678 23.40 24.22 6.98
N ASP A 679 24.21 23.17 7.08
CA ASP A 679 24.33 22.16 6.02
C ASP A 679 23.13 21.21 6.05
N VAL A 680 22.72 20.78 7.22
CA VAL A 680 21.60 19.82 7.40
C VAL A 680 20.29 20.40 6.90
N ILE A 681 20.03 21.68 7.14
CA ILE A 681 18.78 22.32 6.73
C ILE A 681 18.62 22.34 5.21
N THR A 682 19.72 22.33 4.44
CA THR A 682 19.71 22.32 2.98
C THR A 682 19.29 20.97 2.36
N TRP A 683 19.14 19.91 3.18
CA TRP A 683 18.67 18.62 2.71
C TRP A 683 17.16 18.59 2.45
N PHE A 684 16.45 19.62 2.89
CA PHE A 684 15.00 19.71 2.84
C PHE A 684 14.55 20.90 2.00
N ASP A 685 13.37 20.78 1.43
CA ASP A 685 12.71 21.89 0.78
C ASP A 685 12.26 22.96 1.80
N ASP A 686 12.28 24.23 1.39
CA ASP A 686 11.81 25.32 2.23
C ASP A 686 10.37 25.11 2.71
N ALA A 687 9.54 24.43 1.90
CA ALA A 687 8.18 24.11 2.29
C ALA A 687 8.10 23.17 3.51
N ALA A 688 9.10 22.29 3.70
CA ALA A 688 9.15 21.40 4.86
C ALA A 688 9.71 22.10 6.11
N ILE A 689 10.57 23.10 5.93
CA ILE A 689 11.24 23.80 7.04
C ILE A 689 10.39 24.95 7.58
N THR A 690 9.72 25.70 6.72
CA THR A 690 8.89 26.85 7.10
C THR A 690 7.94 26.57 8.27
N PRO A 691 7.20 25.45 8.32
CA PRO A 691 6.29 25.18 9.44
C PRO A 691 6.99 24.84 10.77
N LEU A 692 8.31 24.60 10.76
CA LEU A 692 9.12 24.23 11.92
C LEU A 692 9.99 25.37 12.42
N THR A 693 9.91 26.55 11.78
CA THR A 693 10.73 27.72 12.02
C THR A 693 9.88 28.90 12.44
N MET A 694 10.33 29.62 13.46
CA MET A 694 9.63 30.79 13.94
C MET A 694 10.57 31.82 14.55
N GLU A 695 10.18 33.11 14.42
CA GLU A 695 10.84 34.22 15.11
C GLU A 695 10.40 34.23 16.58
N ASN A 696 11.35 34.23 17.50
CA ASN A 696 11.09 34.31 18.93
C ASN A 696 10.88 35.75 19.41
N ALA A 697 10.63 35.93 20.71
CA ALA A 697 10.43 37.25 21.32
C ALA A 697 11.65 38.19 21.25
N LYS A 698 12.83 37.69 20.89
CA LYS A 698 14.07 38.47 20.74
C LYS A 698 14.34 38.87 19.28
N GLY A 699 13.51 38.43 18.33
CA GLY A 699 13.73 38.64 16.91
C GLY A 699 14.67 37.61 16.27
N GLU A 700 14.95 36.49 16.96
CA GLU A 700 15.79 35.41 16.44
C GLU A 700 14.91 34.42 15.71
N VAL A 701 15.26 34.05 14.48
CA VAL A 701 14.58 33.01 13.71
C VAL A 701 15.15 31.66 14.11
N LEU A 702 14.34 30.83 14.75
CA LEU A 702 14.76 29.56 15.32
C LEU A 702 13.97 28.39 14.70
N THR A 703 14.70 27.34 14.37
CA THR A 703 14.14 26.07 13.90
C THR A 703 14.14 25.07 15.05
N TYR A 704 12.98 24.43 15.31
CA TYR A 704 12.78 23.59 16.48
C TYR A 704 12.72 22.09 16.16
N GLY A 705 12.78 21.69 14.90
CA GLY A 705 12.76 20.28 14.51
C GLY A 705 13.28 20.07 13.10
N LEU A 706 13.70 18.83 12.81
CA LEU A 706 14.01 18.40 11.44
C LEU A 706 12.81 17.63 10.88
N PRO A 707 12.38 17.91 9.64
CA PRO A 707 11.23 17.26 9.05
C PRO A 707 11.52 15.78 8.76
N THR A 708 10.57 14.90 9.05
CA THR A 708 10.65 13.46 8.75
C THR A 708 9.61 13.04 7.74
N VAL A 709 8.39 13.59 7.85
CA VAL A 709 7.28 13.31 6.93
C VAL A 709 6.76 14.62 6.39
N MET A 710 6.49 14.66 5.09
CA MET A 710 5.88 15.78 4.42
C MET A 710 4.71 15.28 3.56
N ALA A 711 3.49 15.64 3.92
CA ALA A 711 2.30 15.30 3.16
C ALA A 711 1.87 16.49 2.29
N PHE A 712 1.55 16.21 1.04
CA PHE A 712 1.09 17.18 0.03
C PHE A 712 -0.05 16.58 -0.79
N TYR A 713 -0.78 17.41 -1.55
CA TYR A 713 -1.94 16.99 -2.30
C TYR A 713 -1.60 16.72 -3.76
N MET A 714 -2.26 15.69 -4.33
CA MET A 714 -2.24 15.37 -5.75
C MET A 714 -3.65 15.02 -6.24
N MET A 715 -3.83 14.94 -7.54
CA MET A 715 -5.05 14.46 -8.16
C MET A 715 -4.91 12.98 -8.52
N PHE A 716 -5.93 12.18 -8.18
CA PHE A 716 -6.10 10.80 -8.60
C PHE A 716 -7.33 10.71 -9.49
N TYR A 717 -7.28 9.96 -10.57
CA TYR A 717 -8.39 9.86 -11.51
C TYR A 717 -8.56 8.46 -12.07
N ARG A 718 -9.81 8.12 -12.39
CA ARG A 718 -10.19 6.86 -13.03
C ARG A 718 -10.04 7.01 -14.54
N VAL A 719 -9.03 6.35 -15.09
CA VAL A 719 -8.71 6.36 -16.53
C VAL A 719 -9.85 5.77 -17.33
N ASP A 720 -10.36 4.62 -16.91
CA ASP A 720 -11.46 3.91 -17.56
C ASP A 720 -12.74 4.74 -17.63
N THR A 721 -13.11 5.37 -16.52
CA THR A 721 -14.36 6.14 -16.42
C THR A 721 -14.28 7.42 -17.25
N LEU A 722 -13.16 8.15 -17.19
CA LEU A 722 -12.99 9.35 -18.02
C LEU A 722 -13.00 9.02 -19.51
N ALA A 723 -12.33 7.92 -19.91
CA ALA A 723 -12.33 7.47 -21.30
C ALA A 723 -13.72 7.02 -21.77
N GLU A 724 -14.48 6.27 -20.96
CA GLU A 724 -15.86 5.87 -21.28
C GLU A 724 -16.78 7.08 -21.51
N LEU A 725 -16.55 8.16 -20.76
CA LEU A 725 -17.30 9.40 -20.87
C LEU A 725 -16.75 10.33 -21.99
N GLY A 726 -15.64 9.97 -22.63
CA GLY A 726 -14.97 10.79 -23.64
C GLY A 726 -14.40 12.10 -23.06
N LEU A 727 -14.00 12.08 -21.79
CA LEU A 727 -13.48 13.24 -21.05
C LEU A 727 -11.94 13.19 -21.04
N GLU A 728 -11.35 14.35 -21.29
CA GLU A 728 -9.91 14.54 -21.06
C GLU A 728 -9.60 14.75 -19.58
N ILE A 729 -8.36 14.49 -19.18
CA ILE A 729 -7.88 14.70 -17.83
C ILE A 729 -7.82 16.20 -17.56
N PRO A 730 -8.56 16.72 -16.55
CA PRO A 730 -8.55 18.15 -16.22
C PRO A 730 -7.18 18.56 -15.67
N ARG A 731 -6.73 19.75 -16.02
CA ARG A 731 -5.45 20.33 -15.57
C ARG A 731 -5.65 21.59 -14.77
N THR A 732 -6.75 22.27 -15.04
CA THR A 732 -7.14 23.48 -14.34
C THR A 732 -8.49 23.29 -13.65
N TRP A 733 -8.78 24.16 -12.69
CA TRP A 733 -10.11 24.22 -12.10
C TRP A 733 -11.19 24.55 -13.15
N ASP A 734 -10.85 25.34 -14.16
CA ASP A 734 -11.79 25.66 -15.25
C ASP A 734 -12.10 24.43 -16.11
N ASP A 735 -11.12 23.58 -16.40
CA ASP A 735 -11.35 22.30 -17.07
C ASP A 735 -12.29 21.43 -16.22
N LEU A 736 -12.06 21.39 -14.89
CA LEU A 736 -12.90 20.64 -13.98
C LEU A 736 -14.35 21.16 -14.00
N TYR A 737 -14.57 22.49 -13.96
CA TYR A 737 -15.91 23.06 -14.07
C TYR A 737 -16.61 22.67 -15.37
N THR A 738 -15.86 22.46 -16.45
CA THR A 738 -16.41 22.04 -17.74
C THR A 738 -16.87 20.58 -17.72
N ILE A 739 -16.15 19.70 -17.05
CA ILE A 739 -16.51 18.27 -16.98
C ILE A 739 -17.50 17.92 -15.88
N LEU A 740 -17.62 18.75 -14.82
CA LEU A 740 -18.53 18.51 -13.71
C LEU A 740 -19.98 18.24 -14.12
N PRO A 741 -20.61 19.00 -15.05
CA PRO A 741 -21.97 18.72 -15.50
C PRO A 741 -22.12 17.35 -16.15
N VAL A 742 -21.08 16.86 -16.87
CA VAL A 742 -21.10 15.53 -17.49
C VAL A 742 -21.09 14.46 -16.39
N LEU A 743 -20.22 14.61 -15.38
CA LEU A 743 -20.16 13.72 -14.23
C LEU A 743 -21.47 13.71 -13.44
N GLN A 744 -22.02 14.89 -13.16
CA GLN A 744 -23.26 15.05 -12.42
C GLN A 744 -24.47 14.47 -13.14
N ASN A 745 -24.55 14.59 -14.46
CA ASN A 745 -25.57 13.93 -15.26
C ASN A 745 -25.54 12.41 -15.15
N LYS A 746 -24.39 11.84 -14.72
CA LYS A 746 -24.20 10.41 -14.42
C LYS A 746 -24.22 10.13 -12.92
N HIS A 747 -24.65 11.12 -12.10
CA HIS A 747 -24.60 11.07 -10.65
C HIS A 747 -23.22 10.74 -10.07
N MET A 748 -22.17 11.05 -10.82
CA MET A 748 -20.79 10.98 -10.36
C MET A 748 -20.40 12.29 -9.70
N GLN A 749 -19.43 12.21 -8.80
CA GLN A 749 -18.96 13.33 -8.01
C GLN A 749 -17.43 13.39 -8.03
N ILE A 750 -16.87 14.44 -7.45
CA ILE A 750 -15.44 14.56 -7.21
C ILE A 750 -15.16 14.66 -5.72
N GLY A 751 -14.03 14.13 -5.28
CA GLY A 751 -13.54 14.27 -3.91
C GLY A 751 -12.49 15.36 -3.81
N LEU A 752 -12.63 16.23 -2.83
CA LEU A 752 -11.63 17.26 -2.53
C LEU A 752 -11.62 17.61 -1.04
N PRO A 753 -10.48 18.14 -0.52
CA PRO A 753 -10.36 18.54 0.87
C PRO A 753 -11.34 19.66 1.22
N THR A 754 -11.88 19.63 2.43
CA THR A 754 -12.83 20.60 2.96
C THR A 754 -12.15 21.56 3.93
N GLY A 755 -12.87 22.60 4.34
CA GLY A 755 -12.46 23.50 5.41
C GLY A 755 -11.12 24.19 5.15
N LEU A 756 -10.24 24.19 6.16
CA LEU A 756 -8.93 24.88 6.05
C LEU A 756 -8.02 24.26 4.98
N ALA A 757 -8.00 22.95 4.87
CA ALA A 757 -7.14 22.26 3.90
C ALA A 757 -7.50 22.66 2.46
N GLY A 758 -8.78 22.58 2.11
CA GLY A 758 -9.28 23.06 0.81
C GLY A 758 -9.06 24.55 0.61
N THR A 759 -9.35 25.36 1.64
CA THR A 759 -9.14 26.82 1.57
C THR A 759 -7.68 27.16 1.25
N ASN A 760 -6.73 26.49 1.88
CA ASN A 760 -5.31 26.74 1.67
C ASN A 760 -4.88 26.38 0.24
N ILE A 761 -5.37 25.28 -0.34
CA ILE A 761 -5.09 24.95 -1.74
C ILE A 761 -5.48 26.11 -2.65
N PHE A 762 -6.72 26.57 -2.56
CA PHE A 762 -7.21 27.68 -3.40
C PHE A 762 -6.51 29.00 -3.09
N LEU A 763 -6.23 29.29 -1.81
CA LEU A 763 -5.58 30.52 -1.36
C LEU A 763 -4.18 30.68 -1.98
N TYR A 764 -3.35 29.66 -1.81
CA TYR A 764 -1.96 29.73 -2.31
C TYR A 764 -1.89 29.63 -3.84
N GLN A 765 -2.80 28.95 -4.48
CA GLN A 765 -2.89 28.92 -5.95
C GLN A 765 -3.36 30.27 -6.54
N LEU A 766 -4.13 31.05 -5.80
CA LEU A 766 -4.52 32.42 -6.18
C LEU A 766 -3.46 33.46 -5.79
N GLY A 767 -2.32 33.04 -5.21
CA GLY A 767 -1.22 33.92 -4.81
C GLY A 767 -1.44 34.65 -3.48
N GLY A 768 -2.34 34.12 -2.62
CA GLY A 768 -2.57 34.64 -1.27
C GLY A 768 -1.70 33.93 -0.22
N GLU A 769 -1.73 34.48 0.98
CA GLU A 769 -1.04 33.91 2.17
C GLU A 769 -2.01 33.85 3.34
N LEU A 770 -1.86 32.83 4.21
CA LEU A 770 -2.77 32.61 5.34
C LEU A 770 -2.59 33.66 6.45
N TYR A 771 -1.38 34.16 6.67
CA TYR A 771 -1.07 35.14 7.71
C TYR A 771 -0.55 36.44 7.11
N ALA A 772 -0.73 37.55 7.85
CA ALA A 772 -0.20 38.86 7.54
C ALA A 772 0.64 39.40 8.68
N ASP A 773 1.42 40.45 8.39
CA ASP A 773 2.21 41.19 9.36
C ASP A 773 3.15 40.32 10.22
N GLY A 774 3.80 39.33 9.61
CA GLY A 774 4.69 38.40 10.34
C GLY A 774 3.93 37.52 11.35
N GLY A 775 2.74 37.08 11.02
CA GLY A 775 1.92 36.22 11.86
C GLY A 775 1.26 36.92 13.05
N ARG A 776 1.15 38.25 13.02
CA ARG A 776 0.43 39.02 14.05
C ARG A 776 -1.08 39.02 13.88
N ARG A 777 -1.54 38.72 12.67
CA ARG A 777 -2.94 38.49 12.35
C ARG A 777 -3.14 37.47 11.23
N ILE A 778 -4.36 36.96 11.17
CA ILE A 778 -4.79 36.11 10.06
C ILE A 778 -5.08 36.95 8.82
N ASN A 779 -4.80 36.46 7.62
CA ASN A 779 -5.04 37.18 6.36
C ASN A 779 -6.29 36.69 5.61
N LEU A 780 -7.19 35.99 6.29
CA LEU A 780 -8.42 35.45 5.70
C LEU A 780 -9.46 36.55 5.33
N GLY A 781 -9.20 37.78 5.72
CA GLY A 781 -10.01 38.94 5.33
C GLY A 781 -9.60 39.60 4.02
N SER A 782 -8.50 39.22 3.41
CA SER A 782 -8.06 39.77 2.12
C SER A 782 -8.99 39.33 0.99
N ASN A 783 -9.07 40.15 -0.07
CA ASN A 783 -9.92 39.81 -1.22
C ASN A 783 -9.58 38.44 -1.82
N ILE A 784 -8.29 38.10 -1.94
CA ILE A 784 -7.82 36.82 -2.45
C ILE A 784 -8.28 35.66 -1.54
N ALA A 785 -8.18 35.84 -0.23
CA ALA A 785 -8.58 34.78 0.71
C ALA A 785 -10.10 34.58 0.75
N LEU A 786 -10.87 35.64 0.68
CA LEU A 786 -12.32 35.56 0.58
C LEU A 786 -12.77 34.94 -0.74
N GLU A 787 -12.11 35.26 -1.85
CA GLU A 787 -12.32 34.63 -3.14
C GLU A 787 -11.99 33.14 -3.09
N ALA A 788 -10.83 32.76 -2.52
CA ALA A 788 -10.41 31.37 -2.36
C ALA A 788 -11.46 30.57 -1.57
N PHE A 789 -11.88 31.09 -0.44
CA PHE A 789 -12.89 30.45 0.39
C PHE A 789 -14.26 30.37 -0.31
N GLN A 790 -14.68 31.42 -1.05
CA GLN A 790 -15.90 31.37 -1.82
C GLN A 790 -15.86 30.33 -2.93
N LYS A 791 -14.76 30.27 -3.70
CA LYS A 791 -14.58 29.27 -4.75
C LYS A 791 -14.64 27.84 -4.15
N LEU A 792 -13.98 27.61 -3.02
CA LEU A 792 -14.09 26.33 -2.32
C LEU A 792 -15.54 26.05 -1.90
N ALA A 793 -16.21 26.99 -1.25
CA ALA A 793 -17.59 26.82 -0.79
C ALA A 793 -18.54 26.54 -1.96
N ASP A 794 -18.31 27.17 -3.11
CA ASP A 794 -19.08 26.95 -4.33
C ASP A 794 -18.96 25.51 -4.86
N MET A 795 -17.80 24.84 -4.71
CA MET A 795 -17.66 23.43 -5.06
C MET A 795 -18.66 22.54 -4.32
N PHE A 796 -18.90 22.84 -3.06
CA PHE A 796 -19.81 22.05 -2.22
C PHE A 796 -21.27 22.48 -2.34
N ARG A 797 -21.55 23.76 -2.56
CA ARG A 797 -22.91 24.29 -2.64
C ARG A 797 -23.49 24.34 -4.05
N LYS A 798 -22.72 24.83 -5.03
CA LYS A 798 -23.19 24.97 -6.41
C LYS A 798 -22.96 23.69 -7.21
N TYR A 799 -21.83 23.05 -6.98
CA TYR A 799 -21.44 21.84 -7.71
C TYR A 799 -21.68 20.55 -6.92
N SER A 800 -22.30 20.64 -5.74
CA SER A 800 -22.74 19.50 -4.94
C SER A 800 -21.67 18.44 -4.67
N CYS A 801 -20.41 18.88 -4.51
CA CYS A 801 -19.34 17.95 -4.10
C CYS A 801 -19.64 17.44 -2.68
N PRO A 802 -19.35 16.18 -2.36
CA PRO A 802 -19.61 15.63 -1.05
C PRO A 802 -18.61 16.18 -0.01
N VAL A 803 -19.12 16.65 1.13
CA VAL A 803 -18.29 17.07 2.26
C VAL A 803 -17.59 15.89 2.92
N ASN A 804 -18.32 14.79 3.02
CA ASN A 804 -17.79 13.52 3.50
C ASN A 804 -17.91 12.49 2.39
N TYR A 805 -16.82 11.85 2.07
CA TYR A 805 -16.81 10.75 1.11
C TYR A 805 -15.99 9.59 1.66
N ASP A 806 -16.35 8.42 1.21
CA ASP A 806 -15.57 7.21 1.42
C ASP A 806 -14.75 6.95 0.15
N ILE A 807 -13.49 6.58 0.31
CA ILE A 807 -12.59 6.23 -0.81
C ILE A 807 -13.16 5.07 -1.66
N SER A 808 -14.06 4.27 -1.10
CA SER A 808 -14.80 3.27 -1.84
C SER A 808 -15.64 3.84 -3.00
N TRP A 809 -15.97 5.14 -2.97
CA TRP A 809 -16.66 5.79 -4.09
C TRP A 809 -15.74 5.97 -5.30
N PHE A 810 -14.44 6.14 -5.07
CA PHE A 810 -13.46 6.05 -6.13
C PHE A 810 -13.37 4.63 -6.68
N ARG A 811 -13.41 3.64 -5.81
CA ARG A 811 -13.43 2.21 -6.14
C ARG A 811 -14.62 1.83 -7.03
N THR A 812 -15.80 2.36 -6.75
CA THR A 812 -17.04 2.12 -7.51
C THR A 812 -17.25 3.08 -8.70
N ALA A 813 -16.27 3.91 -9.01
CA ALA A 813 -16.33 4.96 -10.05
C ALA A 813 -17.43 6.03 -9.84
N GLN A 814 -18.04 6.10 -8.64
CA GLN A 814 -18.94 7.21 -8.28
C GLN A 814 -18.18 8.52 -8.11
N MET A 815 -16.90 8.44 -7.80
CA MET A 815 -16.00 9.57 -7.63
C MET A 815 -14.75 9.38 -8.49
N PRO A 816 -14.85 9.59 -9.82
CA PRO A 816 -13.77 9.29 -10.74
C PRO A 816 -12.57 10.23 -10.64
N ILE A 817 -12.71 11.35 -9.94
CA ILE A 817 -11.62 12.31 -9.66
C ILE A 817 -11.56 12.56 -8.16
N LEU A 818 -10.37 12.45 -7.59
CA LEU A 818 -10.11 12.64 -6.17
C LEU A 818 -8.87 13.52 -5.99
N ILE A 819 -8.99 14.60 -5.24
CA ILE A 819 -7.90 15.45 -4.78
C ILE A 819 -7.66 15.10 -3.31
N ALA A 820 -6.51 14.50 -3.02
CA ALA A 820 -6.20 13.98 -1.68
C ALA A 820 -4.69 13.96 -1.40
N ASP A 821 -4.32 13.60 -0.17
CA ASP A 821 -2.93 13.35 0.20
C ASP A 821 -2.26 12.35 -0.75
N ALA A 822 -1.07 12.68 -1.22
CA ALA A 822 -0.40 11.97 -2.29
C ALA A 822 -0.07 10.51 -1.91
N ILE A 823 0.68 10.32 -0.82
CA ILE A 823 1.24 9.02 -0.48
C ILE A 823 0.23 8.11 0.21
N GLY A 824 -0.55 8.64 1.16
CA GLY A 824 -1.57 7.86 1.86
C GLY A 824 -2.66 7.35 0.93
N THR A 825 -3.13 8.20 0.01
CA THR A 825 -4.11 7.82 -1.00
C THR A 825 -3.55 6.83 -2.00
N TYR A 826 -2.32 7.06 -2.51
CA TYR A 826 -1.64 6.12 -3.37
C TYR A 826 -1.58 4.72 -2.75
N ASN A 827 -1.11 4.61 -1.51
CA ASN A 827 -1.01 3.33 -0.82
C ASN A 827 -2.37 2.64 -0.64
N THR A 828 -3.42 3.41 -0.36
CA THR A 828 -4.78 2.90 -0.22
C THR A 828 -5.30 2.36 -1.56
N LEU A 829 -5.14 3.11 -2.64
CA LEU A 829 -5.60 2.71 -3.98
C LEU A 829 -4.83 1.49 -4.52
N MET A 830 -3.52 1.41 -4.24
CA MET A 830 -2.72 0.23 -4.59
C MET A 830 -3.15 -1.04 -3.84
N GLY A 831 -3.81 -0.89 -2.71
CA GLY A 831 -4.43 -2.00 -1.97
C GLY A 831 -5.68 -2.59 -2.66
N PHE A 832 -6.31 -1.86 -3.58
CA PHE A 832 -7.50 -2.32 -4.30
C PHE A 832 -7.10 -3.05 -5.59
N SER A 833 -6.95 -4.37 -5.52
CA SER A 833 -6.47 -5.19 -6.64
C SER A 833 -7.31 -5.06 -7.90
N GLU A 834 -8.63 -4.86 -7.77
CA GLU A 834 -9.57 -4.69 -8.88
C GLU A 834 -9.45 -3.35 -9.61
N LEU A 835 -8.80 -2.36 -8.98
CA LEU A 835 -8.54 -1.05 -9.60
C LEU A 835 -7.22 -1.00 -10.37
N ARG A 836 -6.48 -2.08 -10.40
CA ARG A 836 -5.16 -2.11 -11.00
C ARG A 836 -5.21 -1.74 -12.48
N GLY A 837 -4.48 -0.66 -12.83
CA GLY A 837 -4.45 -0.10 -14.19
C GLY A 837 -5.70 0.67 -14.62
N LEU A 838 -6.67 0.86 -13.72
CA LEU A 838 -7.88 1.65 -13.97
C LEU A 838 -7.80 3.07 -13.39
N TRP A 839 -6.70 3.44 -12.75
CA TRP A 839 -6.49 4.77 -12.21
C TRP A 839 -5.03 5.21 -12.38
N GLU A 840 -4.83 6.49 -12.38
CA GLU A 840 -3.52 7.13 -12.42
C GLU A 840 -3.50 8.35 -11.49
N MET A 841 -2.31 8.89 -11.24
CA MET A 841 -2.12 10.12 -10.48
C MET A 841 -1.53 11.22 -11.36
N ALA A 842 -1.88 12.45 -11.05
CA ALA A 842 -1.39 13.63 -11.75
C ALA A 842 -1.08 14.76 -10.75
N PRO A 843 -0.30 15.78 -11.14
CA PRO A 843 -0.18 17.00 -10.37
C PRO A 843 -1.54 17.60 -10.05
N LEU A 844 -1.59 18.39 -8.98
CA LEU A 844 -2.81 19.04 -8.52
C LEU A 844 -3.37 19.97 -9.62
N LEU A 845 -4.68 20.09 -9.70
CA LEU A 845 -5.31 21.11 -10.53
C LEU A 845 -4.85 22.50 -10.10
N GLY A 846 -4.73 23.43 -11.05
CA GLY A 846 -4.27 24.77 -10.77
C GLY A 846 -5.16 25.88 -11.34
N PHE A 847 -4.91 27.10 -10.90
CA PHE A 847 -5.49 28.29 -11.52
C PHE A 847 -4.55 28.85 -12.58
N LYS A 848 -5.13 29.20 -13.73
CA LYS A 848 -4.41 29.87 -14.81
C LYS A 848 -4.04 31.29 -14.36
N GLN A 849 -2.78 31.65 -14.51
CA GLN A 849 -2.25 32.95 -14.19
C GLN A 849 -2.33 33.91 -15.40
N ASP A 850 -2.15 35.22 -15.15
CA ASP A 850 -2.18 36.24 -16.22
C ASP A 850 -1.11 36.04 -17.31
N ASP A 851 0.01 35.43 -16.95
CA ASP A 851 1.10 35.11 -17.90
C ASP A 851 0.85 33.82 -18.69
N GLY A 852 -0.28 33.14 -18.43
CA GLY A 852 -0.67 31.88 -19.06
C GLY A 852 -0.08 30.64 -18.41
N SER A 853 0.72 30.76 -17.36
CA SER A 853 1.16 29.63 -16.53
C SER A 853 0.01 29.11 -15.67
N ILE A 854 0.14 27.87 -15.16
CA ILE A 854 -0.83 27.26 -14.25
C ILE A 854 -0.17 27.13 -12.89
N ASN A 855 -0.75 27.74 -11.87
CA ASN A 855 -0.30 27.61 -10.51
C ASN A 855 -0.93 26.37 -9.85
N ILE A 856 -0.15 25.31 -9.66
CA ILE A 856 -0.53 24.04 -9.06
C ILE A 856 -0.04 23.91 -7.60
N THR A 857 0.21 25.02 -6.93
CA THR A 857 0.78 25.02 -5.57
C THR A 857 -0.04 24.14 -4.63
N SER A 858 0.66 23.25 -3.94
CA SER A 858 0.12 22.40 -2.87
C SER A 858 0.69 22.81 -1.52
N PRO A 859 -0.14 23.18 -0.55
CA PRO A 859 0.32 23.35 0.82
C PRO A 859 0.74 22.00 1.40
N VAL A 860 1.78 22.02 2.27
CA VAL A 860 2.28 20.82 2.93
C VAL A 860 1.89 20.80 4.40
N THR A 861 1.80 19.59 4.95
CA THR A 861 1.79 19.33 6.39
C THR A 861 3.03 18.51 6.76
N VAL A 862 3.66 18.88 7.89
CA VAL A 862 4.97 18.33 8.27
C VAL A 862 4.92 17.69 9.64
N THR A 863 5.53 16.51 9.76
CA THR A 863 5.91 15.91 11.04
C THR A 863 7.43 16.00 11.17
N SER A 864 7.89 16.33 12.36
CA SER A 864 9.32 16.54 12.65
C SER A 864 9.78 15.67 13.80
N VAL A 865 11.08 15.45 13.86
CA VAL A 865 11.79 15.02 15.06
C VAL A 865 12.33 16.22 15.79
N VAL A 866 12.24 16.20 17.11
CA VAL A 866 12.63 17.29 18.01
C VAL A 866 13.51 16.77 19.15
N ILE A 867 14.30 17.66 19.76
CA ILE A 867 15.05 17.41 20.99
C ILE A 867 14.25 18.01 22.15
N PRO A 868 13.56 17.20 22.98
CA PRO A 868 12.92 17.71 24.17
C PRO A 868 13.93 18.29 25.17
N ARG A 869 13.54 19.35 25.83
CA ARG A 869 14.38 19.93 26.91
C ARG A 869 14.56 18.92 28.01
N GLY A 870 15.80 18.70 28.42
CA GLY A 870 16.16 17.70 29.42
C GLY A 870 16.65 16.40 28.82
N ALA A 871 16.87 16.36 27.50
CA ALA A 871 17.63 15.28 26.87
C ALA A 871 18.94 15.05 27.61
N THR A 872 19.27 13.79 27.86
CA THR A 872 20.43 13.41 28.69
C THR A 872 21.76 13.67 27.98
N ASP A 873 21.80 13.52 26.67
CA ASP A 873 22.95 13.79 25.81
C ASP A 873 22.48 14.50 24.52
N PRO A 874 22.31 15.83 24.54
CA PRO A 874 21.81 16.59 23.41
C PRO A 874 22.73 16.53 22.17
N ASP A 875 24.02 16.32 22.34
CA ASP A 875 24.97 16.24 21.23
C ASP A 875 24.90 14.88 20.54
N ALA A 876 24.83 13.78 21.31
CA ALA A 876 24.56 12.45 20.76
C ALA A 876 23.19 12.39 20.10
N THR A 877 22.17 13.04 20.70
CA THR A 877 20.82 13.13 20.12
C THR A 877 20.84 13.88 18.78
N TRP A 878 21.57 14.99 18.69
CA TRP A 878 21.71 15.73 17.44
C TRP A 878 22.42 14.91 16.35
N GLU A 879 23.47 14.17 16.71
CA GLU A 879 24.16 13.28 15.76
C GLU A 879 23.24 12.17 15.24
N TYR A 880 22.43 11.58 16.14
CA TYR A 880 21.41 10.62 15.73
C TYR A 880 20.35 11.25 14.84
N MET A 881 19.89 12.45 15.17
CA MET A 881 18.87 13.18 14.43
C MET A 881 19.30 13.49 12.99
N LYS A 882 20.58 13.95 12.82
CA LYS A 882 21.20 14.15 11.51
C LYS A 882 21.23 12.86 10.69
N TRP A 883 21.71 11.77 11.30
CA TRP A 883 21.76 10.48 10.63
C TRP A 883 20.36 10.00 10.26
N TYR A 884 19.39 10.09 11.16
CA TYR A 884 18.02 9.60 10.93
C TYR A 884 17.34 10.32 9.77
N THR A 885 17.54 11.62 9.61
CA THR A 885 16.93 12.44 8.57
C THR A 885 17.74 12.52 7.27
N SER A 886 18.91 11.92 7.23
CA SER A 886 19.76 11.91 6.03
C SER A 886 19.12 11.17 4.88
N GLU A 887 19.42 11.57 3.64
CA GLU A 887 18.93 10.94 2.43
C GLU A 887 19.17 9.43 2.43
N GLU A 888 20.38 8.99 2.74
CA GLU A 888 20.76 7.59 2.78
C GLU A 888 19.93 6.78 3.79
N THR A 889 19.74 7.31 4.99
CA THR A 889 18.93 6.64 6.02
C THR A 889 17.46 6.58 5.64
N GLN A 890 16.92 7.67 5.07
CA GLN A 890 15.52 7.72 4.63
C GLN A 890 15.27 6.78 3.46
N ILE A 891 16.18 6.62 2.52
CA ILE A 891 16.12 5.62 1.46
C ILE A 891 16.12 4.20 2.06
N ARG A 892 17.01 3.92 3.03
CA ARG A 892 17.06 2.62 3.71
C ARG A 892 15.79 2.34 4.50
N LEU A 893 15.27 3.32 5.21
CA LEU A 893 14.04 3.20 5.98
C LEU A 893 12.85 2.88 5.05
N ALA A 894 12.76 3.59 3.93
CA ALA A 894 11.74 3.33 2.91
C ALA A 894 11.86 1.90 2.34
N LYS A 895 13.08 1.45 2.03
CA LYS A 895 13.34 0.07 1.58
C LYS A 895 12.94 -0.97 2.62
N GLU A 896 13.30 -0.77 3.88
CA GLU A 896 12.97 -1.71 4.94
C GLU A 896 11.48 -1.75 5.24
N GLN A 897 10.78 -0.63 5.19
CA GLN A 897 9.32 -0.61 5.32
C GLN A 897 8.63 -1.32 4.15
N LEU A 898 9.12 -1.11 2.92
CA LEU A 898 8.64 -1.83 1.75
C LEU A 898 8.90 -3.34 1.87
N ASN A 899 10.09 -3.71 2.35
CA ASN A 899 10.47 -5.10 2.56
C ASN A 899 9.60 -5.82 3.61
N VAL A 900 9.01 -5.11 4.55
CA VAL A 900 8.08 -5.68 5.56
C VAL A 900 6.64 -5.67 5.08
N SER A 901 6.31 -4.80 4.11
CA SER A 901 4.97 -4.72 3.54
C SER A 901 4.68 -5.93 2.65
N PRO A 902 3.52 -6.57 2.79
CA PRO A 902 3.08 -7.59 1.85
C PRO A 902 2.75 -7.02 0.46
N ASN A 903 2.51 -5.72 0.36
CA ASN A 903 2.28 -5.02 -0.90
C ASN A 903 3.58 -4.37 -1.38
N PRO A 904 4.22 -4.90 -2.45
CA PRO A 904 5.52 -4.44 -2.93
C PRO A 904 5.48 -3.06 -3.59
N THR A 905 4.32 -2.45 -3.72
CA THR A 905 4.14 -1.13 -4.36
C THR A 905 3.90 -0.01 -3.36
N THR A 906 3.78 -0.30 -2.06
CA THR A 906 3.63 0.70 -0.99
C THR A 906 4.77 1.72 -1.04
N LYS A 907 4.45 2.99 -0.78
CA LYS A 907 5.44 4.08 -0.71
C LYS A 907 5.57 4.58 0.72
N TYR A 908 6.79 4.87 1.10
CA TYR A 908 7.07 5.55 2.36
C TYR A 908 6.98 7.07 2.16
N ASN A 909 6.30 7.75 3.08
CA ASN A 909 6.24 9.21 3.05
C ASN A 909 7.44 9.78 3.83
N THR A 910 8.33 10.46 3.14
CA THR A 910 9.49 11.13 3.73
C THR A 910 9.53 12.60 3.32
N ALA A 911 10.06 13.45 4.20
CA ALA A 911 10.29 14.87 3.91
C ALA A 911 11.57 15.10 3.09
N ASN A 912 12.45 14.11 3.00
CA ASN A 912 13.64 14.19 2.16
C ASN A 912 13.25 13.94 0.70
N ILE A 913 13.29 14.99 -0.13
CA ILE A 913 12.83 14.95 -1.53
C ILE A 913 13.61 13.94 -2.36
N ASN A 914 14.93 13.88 -2.20
CA ASN A 914 15.76 12.95 -2.94
C ASN A 914 15.41 11.50 -2.58
N ALA A 915 15.21 11.23 -1.30
CA ALA A 915 14.76 9.92 -0.84
C ALA A 915 13.37 9.58 -1.37
N LEU A 916 12.43 10.52 -1.38
CA LEU A 916 11.08 10.32 -1.93
C LEU A 916 11.13 9.99 -3.43
N LEU A 917 11.94 10.71 -4.20
CA LEU A 917 12.12 10.48 -5.64
C LEU A 917 12.88 9.18 -5.94
N SER A 918 13.68 8.68 -5.01
CA SER A 918 14.41 7.40 -5.15
C SER A 918 13.52 6.17 -4.92
N LEU A 919 12.25 6.35 -4.51
CA LEU A 919 11.32 5.24 -4.39
C LEU A 919 11.03 4.63 -5.77
N ALA A 920 10.61 3.38 -5.77
CA ALA A 920 10.30 2.66 -7.00
C ALA A 920 9.01 3.15 -7.67
N TRP A 921 9.06 4.32 -8.26
CA TRP A 921 8.01 4.89 -9.08
C TRP A 921 8.04 4.28 -10.49
N THR A 922 6.89 4.19 -11.15
CA THR A 922 6.85 4.05 -12.60
C THR A 922 7.30 5.37 -13.23
N GLU A 923 7.60 5.37 -14.53
CA GLU A 923 8.02 6.59 -15.24
C GLU A 923 6.97 7.70 -15.12
N ASP A 924 5.69 7.36 -15.29
CA ASP A 924 4.59 8.32 -15.22
C ASP A 924 4.35 8.81 -13.78
N GLU A 925 4.38 7.90 -12.79
CA GLU A 925 4.30 8.27 -11.37
C GLU A 925 5.45 9.21 -10.97
N TYR A 926 6.69 8.90 -11.40
CA TYR A 926 7.86 9.74 -11.13
C TYR A 926 7.69 11.15 -11.71
N LYS A 927 7.23 11.26 -12.97
CA LYS A 927 6.98 12.55 -13.62
C LYS A 927 5.90 13.33 -12.85
N ALA A 928 4.81 12.67 -12.42
CA ALA A 928 3.74 13.30 -11.66
C ALA A 928 4.27 13.88 -10.33
N VAL A 929 4.92 13.03 -9.54
CA VAL A 929 5.44 13.41 -8.23
C VAL A 929 6.52 14.49 -8.37
N SER A 930 7.52 14.30 -9.23
CA SER A 930 8.62 15.26 -9.42
C SER A 930 8.16 16.62 -9.95
N THR A 931 7.06 16.64 -10.71
CA THR A 931 6.42 17.90 -11.15
C THR A 931 5.76 18.59 -9.97
N GLN A 932 4.96 17.89 -9.17
CA GLN A 932 4.27 18.47 -8.02
C GLN A 932 5.24 19.00 -6.96
N LEU A 933 6.33 18.30 -6.70
CA LEU A 933 7.33 18.71 -5.70
C LEU A 933 7.98 20.08 -5.98
N LYS A 934 7.92 20.57 -7.21
CA LYS A 934 8.41 21.94 -7.54
C LYS A 934 7.43 23.05 -7.13
N TYR A 935 6.23 22.69 -6.72
CA TYR A 935 5.13 23.61 -6.40
C TYR A 935 4.58 23.33 -5.00
N LEU A 936 5.48 23.17 -4.04
CA LEU A 936 5.11 23.02 -2.63
C LEU A 936 5.17 24.36 -1.91
N VAL A 937 4.38 24.53 -0.87
CA VAL A 937 4.44 25.69 0.02
C VAL A 937 4.26 25.26 1.47
N GLY A 938 5.18 25.67 2.32
CA GLY A 938 5.08 25.53 3.77
C GLY A 938 4.29 26.68 4.37
N ILE A 939 3.33 26.36 5.21
CA ILE A 939 2.54 27.35 5.94
C ILE A 939 3.23 27.59 7.29
N PRO A 940 3.66 28.82 7.59
CA PRO A 940 4.29 29.12 8.87
C PRO A 940 3.33 28.86 10.04
N GLU A 941 3.85 28.32 11.11
CA GLU A 941 3.14 28.17 12.37
C GLU A 941 3.43 29.35 13.29
N TYR A 942 2.39 29.90 13.90
CA TYR A 942 2.49 31.05 14.79
C TYR A 942 1.78 30.78 16.13
N PRO A 943 2.08 31.55 17.21
CA PRO A 943 1.36 31.42 18.46
C PRO A 943 -0.14 31.61 18.26
N GLY A 944 -0.93 30.61 18.60
CA GLY A 944 -2.39 30.64 18.40
C GLY A 944 -2.89 30.06 17.08
N SER A 945 -2.00 29.61 16.17
CA SER A 945 -2.39 28.98 14.88
C SER A 945 -3.33 27.78 15.03
N TYR A 946 -3.24 27.05 16.12
CA TYR A 946 -4.08 25.87 16.40
C TYR A 946 -5.59 26.15 16.38
N ILE A 947 -6.00 27.43 16.54
CA ILE A 947 -7.43 27.79 16.51
C ILE A 947 -7.95 27.98 15.08
N VAL A 948 -7.08 28.26 14.11
CA VAL A 948 -7.45 28.57 12.73
C VAL A 948 -8.28 27.47 12.08
N PRO A 949 -7.88 26.18 12.16
CA PRO A 949 -8.66 25.08 11.58
C PRO A 949 -10.08 25.04 12.13
N VAL A 950 -10.25 25.27 13.44
CA VAL A 950 -11.57 25.23 14.10
C VAL A 950 -12.48 26.31 13.52
N HIS A 951 -12.00 27.55 13.41
CA HIS A 951 -12.80 28.65 12.92
C HIS A 951 -13.10 28.56 11.43
N VAL A 952 -12.12 28.21 10.61
CA VAL A 952 -12.32 28.04 9.16
C VAL A 952 -13.28 26.87 8.87
N ASN A 953 -13.12 25.75 9.56
CA ASN A 953 -14.04 24.63 9.42
C ASN A 953 -15.47 25.00 9.86
N ASN A 954 -15.62 25.77 10.95
CA ASN A 954 -16.93 26.26 11.38
C ASN A 954 -17.53 27.25 10.37
N ALA A 955 -16.76 28.16 9.77
CA ALA A 955 -17.23 29.03 8.69
C ALA A 955 -17.69 28.20 7.49
N PHE A 956 -16.91 27.21 7.09
CA PHE A 956 -17.24 26.27 6.00
C PHE A 956 -18.57 25.53 6.29
N LEU A 957 -18.71 24.96 7.49
CA LEU A 957 -19.93 24.26 7.88
C LEU A 957 -21.16 25.16 7.94
N SER A 958 -21.02 26.41 8.38
CA SER A 958 -22.16 27.36 8.37
C SER A 958 -22.59 27.75 6.95
N VAL A 959 -21.63 27.84 6.02
CA VAL A 959 -21.96 28.04 4.59
C VAL A 959 -22.64 26.79 4.03
N TYR A 960 -22.13 25.61 4.31
CA TYR A 960 -22.66 24.38 3.76
C TYR A 960 -24.01 23.97 4.34
N ASN A 961 -24.15 23.95 5.67
CA ASN A 961 -25.35 23.49 6.36
C ASN A 961 -26.46 24.57 6.44
N ASP A 962 -26.06 25.82 6.77
CA ASP A 962 -27.02 26.89 7.08
C ASP A 962 -27.26 27.85 5.89
N GLY A 963 -26.51 27.65 4.78
CA GLY A 963 -26.62 28.53 3.62
C GLY A 963 -26.08 29.95 3.87
N ALA A 964 -25.19 30.14 4.85
CA ALA A 964 -24.60 31.44 5.14
C ALA A 964 -23.81 31.98 3.94
N ASN A 965 -23.74 33.32 3.83
CA ASN A 965 -22.88 33.92 2.81
C ASN A 965 -21.38 33.58 3.12
N PRO A 966 -20.60 33.04 2.19
CA PRO A 966 -19.22 32.67 2.45
C PRO A 966 -18.33 33.78 3.00
N ILE A 967 -18.45 34.98 2.41
CA ILE A 967 -17.65 36.13 2.82
C ILE A 967 -17.96 36.51 4.26
N THR A 968 -19.25 36.66 4.60
CA THR A 968 -19.68 37.01 5.96
C THR A 968 -19.30 35.92 6.96
N ALA A 969 -19.52 34.65 6.62
CA ALA A 969 -19.20 33.54 7.48
C ALA A 969 -17.70 33.48 7.85
N MET A 970 -16.79 33.78 6.91
CA MET A 970 -15.36 33.89 7.15
C MET A 970 -15.04 35.16 7.97
N GLN A 971 -15.55 36.33 7.58
CA GLN A 971 -15.29 37.59 8.27
C GLN A 971 -15.67 37.55 9.76
N ASP A 972 -16.79 36.90 10.09
CA ASP A 972 -17.25 36.76 11.49
C ASP A 972 -16.27 35.95 12.36
N ARG A 973 -15.39 35.14 11.77
CA ARG A 973 -14.41 34.30 12.49
C ARG A 973 -13.04 34.95 12.68
N ILE A 974 -12.68 35.91 11.85
CA ILE A 974 -11.36 36.56 11.84
C ILE A 974 -11.02 37.17 13.18
N ILE A 975 -11.98 37.87 13.79
CA ILE A 975 -11.78 38.53 15.09
C ILE A 975 -11.40 37.56 16.19
N ASP A 976 -12.07 36.43 16.24
CA ASP A 976 -11.81 35.43 17.28
C ASP A 976 -10.44 34.76 17.07
N ILE A 977 -10.05 34.53 15.81
CA ILE A 977 -8.72 34.05 15.46
C ILE A 977 -7.64 35.06 15.87
N ASP A 978 -7.79 36.31 15.47
CA ASP A 978 -6.83 37.38 15.77
C ASP A 978 -6.72 37.70 17.27
N LYS A 979 -7.82 37.60 18.02
CA LYS A 979 -7.76 37.71 19.49
C LYS A 979 -6.92 36.57 20.11
N GLU A 980 -7.08 35.35 19.63
CA GLU A 980 -6.34 34.23 20.15
C GLU A 980 -4.85 34.33 19.80
N ILE A 981 -4.54 34.69 18.53
CA ILE A 981 -3.16 34.96 18.10
C ILE A 981 -2.55 36.04 18.98
N SER A 982 -3.25 37.20 19.17
CA SER A 982 -2.75 38.30 20.00
C SER A 982 -2.58 37.90 21.46
N ARG A 983 -3.50 37.08 22.01
CA ARG A 983 -3.46 36.55 23.36
C ARG A 983 -2.23 35.69 23.57
N LYS A 984 -1.96 34.78 22.61
CA LYS A 984 -0.82 33.87 22.66
C LYS A 984 0.50 34.58 22.44
N ARG A 985 0.59 35.49 21.48
CA ARG A 985 1.79 36.33 21.27
C ARG A 985 2.12 37.14 22.51
N LYS A 986 1.12 37.68 23.21
CA LYS A 986 1.32 38.36 24.50
C LYS A 986 1.78 37.43 25.60
N GLU A 987 1.23 36.21 25.68
CA GLU A 987 1.66 35.14 26.60
C GLU A 987 3.16 34.86 26.45
N PHE A 988 3.63 34.77 25.22
CA PHE A 988 5.03 34.53 24.87
C PHE A 988 5.90 35.79 24.78
N LYS A 989 5.38 36.96 25.21
CA LYS A 989 6.09 38.26 25.20
C LYS A 989 6.59 38.71 23.81
N MET A 990 5.88 38.30 22.78
CA MET A 990 6.12 38.70 21.41
C MET A 990 5.33 39.96 21.07
N ASP A 991 5.73 40.63 19.98
CA ASP A 991 4.97 41.74 19.44
C ASP A 991 3.56 41.30 19.03
N TYR A 992 2.52 42.04 19.45
CA TYR A 992 1.12 41.66 19.23
C TYR A 992 0.28 42.91 18.87
N LEU A 993 -0.85 42.68 18.21
CA LEU A 993 -1.81 43.73 17.91
C LEU A 993 -2.93 43.77 18.99
N GLU A 994 -3.30 44.95 19.42
CA GLU A 994 -4.50 45.12 20.26
C GLU A 994 -5.74 45.03 19.37
N ILE A 995 -6.45 43.90 19.42
CA ILE A 995 -7.65 43.67 18.62
C ILE A 995 -8.85 44.27 19.31
N SER A 996 -9.47 45.31 18.67
CA SER A 996 -10.74 45.91 19.09
C SER A 996 -11.88 45.55 18.13
N TYR A 997 -13.10 45.47 18.63
CA TYR A 997 -14.31 45.24 17.78
C TYR A 997 -14.52 46.29 16.68
N ARG A 998 -13.85 47.43 16.76
CA ARG A 998 -13.95 48.51 15.75
C ARG A 998 -13.08 48.27 14.53
N ASP A 999 -12.02 47.52 14.69
CA ASP A 999 -11.00 47.31 13.62
C ASP A 999 -11.40 46.22 12.64
N SER A 1000 -12.40 45.42 12.98
CA SER A 1000 -12.83 44.28 12.18
C SER A 1000 -13.71 44.62 10.98
N TYR A 1001 -14.24 45.82 10.93
CA TYR A 1001 -15.12 46.31 9.84
C TYR A 1001 -14.51 47.42 9.00
N ALA A 1002 -13.24 47.74 9.19
CA ALA A 1002 -12.48 48.60 8.29
C ALA A 1002 -12.12 47.82 7.01
N VAL A 1003 -13.10 47.52 6.20
CA VAL A 1003 -12.93 47.34 4.77
C VAL A 1003 -12.31 48.63 4.28
N GLU A 1004 -11.16 48.63 3.62
CA GLU A 1004 -10.65 49.76 2.88
C GLU A 1004 -11.76 50.28 1.97
N SER A 1005 -12.44 51.35 2.41
CA SER A 1005 -13.27 52.13 1.53
C SER A 1005 -12.34 52.68 0.46
N LYS A 1006 -12.52 52.26 -0.80
CA LYS A 1006 -11.89 52.94 -1.95
C LYS A 1006 -12.00 54.44 -1.71
N PRO A 1007 -10.93 55.24 -1.93
CA PRO A 1007 -11.05 56.68 -1.92
C PRO A 1007 -12.18 57.04 -2.90
N GLU A 1008 -13.22 57.69 -2.43
CA GLU A 1008 -14.25 58.31 -3.29
C GLU A 1008 -13.53 59.20 -4.29
N ASP A 1009 -13.57 58.82 -5.57
CA ASP A 1009 -13.24 59.73 -6.64
C ASP A 1009 -14.14 60.97 -6.51
N ASN A 1010 -13.51 62.07 -6.10
CA ASN A 1010 -14.07 63.37 -6.21
C ASN A 1010 -14.39 63.66 -7.68
N LEU A 1011 -15.59 63.33 -8.12
CA LEU A 1011 -16.22 63.96 -9.29
C LEU A 1011 -16.95 65.14 -8.82
N ALA A 1012 -16.24 66.28 -8.68
CA ALA A 1012 -16.81 67.60 -8.63
C ALA A 1012 -16.63 68.22 -9.99
N SER A 1013 -17.80 68.67 -10.54
CA SER A 1013 -18.07 69.51 -11.68
C SER A 1013 -17.96 68.99 -13.08
#